data_ba15d4588e6e62df080d7b8b7d7a7c24
#
_entry.id   ba15d4588e6e62df080d7b8b7d7a7c24
#
_cell.length_a   1.000
_cell.length_b   1.000
_cell.length_c   1.000
_cell.angle_alpha   90.00
_cell.angle_beta   90.00
_cell.angle_gamma   90.00
#
_symmetry.space_group_name_H-M   'P 1'
#
loop_
_entity.id
_entity.type
_entity.pdbx_description
1 polymer ?
#
loop_
_entity_poly.entity_id
_entity_poly.type
_entity_poly.pdbx_seq_one_letter_code
_entity_poly.pdbx_strand_id
1 'polypeptide(L)'
;MNSEESAFSQDQQNREITLANMASYYRVLLENVPDALFVLNTEWKITFANTWAEEIFGYSREDLDLRSLADLLIQPTQAMPKIQEITLLPPDGQGRSVECFARHQSGNVLPVEISAVRSQTSQGTMIMVSVREISARKQAEQTMRKLSHAVRFSSAMTIIADRSGCIEYVNRKFIEVTGFAEEDVCGQQMVQFYQTDSTSNAYGELWETVTVGQEWQGELQARRKNNQDYWARMLVAPVLEDNGDLSSVVVMQEDITVQKQYERSLHEAMEAAKAANAAKSEFLANMSHEIRTPLNAVIGLAQLCIQTRLNPQQRDYLDKIASSAQSLLGIINDILDFSKIEANKLELEETNFSLDSVFKNVSTMLSIRALEKNIELLFDVPPSLPEQLVGDPLRLGQILTNLTNNAVKFTERGEVVIAVEELERATEIIRLRFTVRDTGIGIPAEQLSQLFRSFTQVDSSTTRKYGGTGLGLVICKRLVEMMGGEIRVQSTVHQGTSFSFELSLRMASSRPVSRQMIANCRNLRALIVDDNRTSCQILEQQLQALELQTEAVHSGEEALRRVGRGAFDLVLIDWRLGGGMDGIRTAKLIGSELELEKLPKILLVTAYGRDDLWPRAQQAGVGGMLIKPIQKLALHTALNNLLQPNADSDGTDSFQSNKMAEPDLSKIRGSRILLVEDNELNQQLATELLRQRNFVVDVAPNGQEALNVLRRQSYDLVLMDVQMPVMDGYEATRFLRRLPQFKELPIIAMTANALHTDREQALEVGMNDHIPKPIELQLLLSKLLQWIPPKKNETTVPTNQPLESPPKELPANVPGLAIATALNRLNQNTSLYLRLLDVFQRNQSNTAEKMQELLAEENLVEAARRAHTLKGIAGSLGAKGLETASRNAEAQLREGIVVLDSLATLEKELKQVLKAVADLLAR
;
A
#
# COMPACT_ATOMS: atom_id res chain seq x y z
N MET A 1 95.17 -100.47 -7.53
CA MET A 1 94.00 -100.36 -6.66
C MET A 1 93.81 -98.96 -6.09
N ASN A 2 94.71 -98.03 -6.25
CA ASN A 2 94.55 -96.63 -5.66
C ASN A 2 94.02 -95.51 -6.59
N SER A 3 93.71 -95.81 -7.88
CA SER A 3 93.20 -94.75 -8.76
C SER A 3 91.65 -94.89 -9.00
N GLU A 4 91.10 -96.07 -8.73
CA GLU A 4 89.64 -96.33 -8.83
C GLU A 4 88.82 -95.78 -7.58
N GLU A 5 89.40 -95.91 -6.38
CA GLU A 5 88.79 -95.47 -5.16
C GLU A 5 88.74 -93.86 -5.11
N SER A 6 89.74 -93.19 -5.68
CA SER A 6 89.73 -91.70 -5.74
C SER A 6 88.67 -91.13 -6.74
N ALA A 7 88.42 -91.84 -7.86
CA ALA A 7 87.38 -91.41 -8.82
C ALA A 7 85.95 -91.66 -8.34
N PHE A 8 85.76 -92.71 -7.55
CA PHE A 8 84.42 -93.00 -6.93
C PHE A 8 84.06 -92.05 -5.85
N SER A 9 85.04 -91.56 -5.02
CA SER A 9 84.83 -90.59 -3.99
C SER A 9 84.50 -89.20 -4.57
N GLN A 10 85.15 -88.86 -5.67
CA GLN A 10 84.96 -87.60 -6.37
C GLN A 10 83.58 -87.45 -7.10
N ASP A 11 83.12 -88.61 -7.67
CA ASP A 11 81.81 -88.65 -8.31
C ASP A 11 80.65 -88.62 -7.27
N GLN A 12 80.87 -89.22 -6.11
CA GLN A 12 79.92 -89.14 -5.01
C GLN A 12 79.86 -87.76 -4.43
N GLN A 13 81.00 -87.11 -4.27
CA GLN A 13 81.03 -85.66 -3.74
C GLN A 13 80.44 -84.70 -4.78
N ASN A 14 80.64 -84.93 -6.07
CA ASN A 14 79.99 -84.15 -7.14
C ASN A 14 78.49 -84.36 -7.20
N ARG A 15 78.04 -85.62 -6.98
CA ARG A 15 76.58 -85.90 -6.86
C ARG A 15 75.93 -85.26 -5.64
N GLU A 16 76.64 -85.25 -4.50
CA GLU A 16 76.13 -84.54 -3.24
C GLU A 16 76.09 -83.04 -3.46
N ILE A 17 77.16 -82.47 -4.06
CA ILE A 17 77.18 -81.00 -4.38
C ILE A 17 76.08 -80.66 -5.41
N THR A 18 75.85 -81.52 -6.41
CA THR A 18 74.83 -81.28 -7.41
C THR A 18 73.42 -81.40 -6.79
N LEU A 19 73.22 -82.40 -5.95
CA LEU A 19 71.99 -82.57 -5.19
C LEU A 19 71.73 -81.40 -4.22
N ALA A 20 72.79 -80.93 -3.51
CA ALA A 20 72.70 -79.82 -2.62
C ALA A 20 72.38 -78.47 -3.36
N ASN A 21 73.00 -78.28 -4.52
CA ASN A 21 72.75 -77.16 -5.40
C ASN A 21 71.32 -77.21 -5.97
N MET A 22 70.84 -78.40 -6.41
CA MET A 22 69.46 -78.58 -6.88
C MET A 22 68.47 -78.38 -5.74
N ALA A 23 68.73 -78.89 -4.56
CA ALA A 23 67.87 -78.72 -3.39
C ALA A 23 67.77 -77.18 -3.00
N SER A 24 68.95 -76.49 -3.06
CA SER A 24 68.99 -75.06 -2.83
C SER A 24 68.20 -74.28 -3.92
N TYR A 25 68.34 -74.62 -5.15
CA TYR A 25 67.61 -74.00 -6.28
C TYR A 25 66.11 -74.24 -6.16
N TYR A 26 65.63 -75.39 -5.87
CA TYR A 26 64.21 -75.66 -5.66
C TYR A 26 63.67 -74.96 -4.44
N ARG A 27 64.45 -74.83 -3.37
CA ARG A 27 64.04 -74.06 -2.19
C ARG A 27 63.84 -72.56 -2.51
N VAL A 28 64.81 -72.02 -3.27
CA VAL A 28 64.70 -70.60 -3.70
C VAL A 28 63.48 -70.42 -4.60
N LEU A 29 63.15 -71.34 -5.48
CA LEU A 29 61.96 -71.29 -6.32
C LEU A 29 60.69 -71.29 -5.46
N LEU A 30 60.57 -72.19 -4.49
CA LEU A 30 59.39 -72.27 -3.62
C LEU A 30 59.24 -71.12 -2.68
N GLU A 31 60.34 -70.52 -2.24
CA GLU A 31 60.33 -69.36 -1.40
C GLU A 31 59.82 -68.04 -2.11
N ASN A 32 60.07 -67.96 -3.43
CA ASN A 32 59.72 -66.77 -4.22
C ASN A 32 58.34 -66.84 -4.91
N VAL A 33 57.61 -67.95 -4.75
CA VAL A 33 56.21 -67.98 -5.27
C VAL A 33 55.38 -67.04 -4.42
N PRO A 34 54.62 -66.07 -5.07
CA PRO A 34 53.84 -65.02 -4.35
C PRO A 34 52.53 -65.56 -3.78
N ASP A 35 52.45 -66.85 -3.47
CA ASP A 35 51.36 -67.52 -2.76
C ASP A 35 51.92 -68.23 -1.51
N ALA A 36 51.12 -68.29 -0.45
CA ALA A 36 51.53 -69.15 0.70
C ALA A 36 51.58 -70.63 0.24
N LEU A 37 52.71 -71.17 0.30
CA LEU A 37 52.94 -72.56 -0.17
C LEU A 37 53.25 -73.47 1.00
N PHE A 38 52.40 -74.51 1.15
CA PHE A 38 52.60 -75.53 2.15
C PHE A 38 52.89 -76.92 1.50
N VAL A 39 53.82 -77.64 2.10
CA VAL A 39 53.91 -79.05 1.86
C VAL A 39 53.40 -79.77 3.08
N LEU A 40 52.46 -80.73 2.84
CA LEU A 40 51.82 -81.49 3.92
C LEU A 40 52.14 -82.94 3.80
N ASN A 41 52.17 -83.64 4.94
CA ASN A 41 52.23 -85.11 4.99
C ASN A 41 50.81 -85.69 4.74
N THR A 42 50.76 -87.07 4.77
CA THR A 42 49.51 -87.84 4.60
C THR A 42 48.47 -87.61 5.67
N GLU A 43 48.86 -87.05 6.85
CA GLU A 43 47.98 -86.66 7.92
C GLU A 43 47.54 -85.17 7.79
N TRP A 44 47.84 -84.44 6.70
CA TRP A 44 47.54 -83.00 6.47
C TRP A 44 48.28 -82.09 7.42
N LYS A 45 49.41 -82.50 8.00
CA LYS A 45 50.30 -81.71 8.82
C LYS A 45 51.35 -81.04 7.98
N ILE A 46 51.63 -79.79 8.23
CA ILE A 46 52.59 -78.98 7.48
C ILE A 46 53.97 -79.42 7.77
N THR A 47 54.76 -79.73 6.79
CA THR A 47 56.17 -80.14 6.87
C THR A 47 57.10 -79.14 6.20
N PHE A 48 56.57 -78.19 5.45
CA PHE A 48 57.26 -77.04 4.88
C PHE A 48 56.25 -75.90 4.63
N ALA A 49 56.67 -74.66 4.94
CA ALA A 49 55.99 -73.48 4.60
C ALA A 49 56.98 -72.46 4.01
N ASN A 50 56.62 -71.73 2.97
CA ASN A 50 57.46 -70.72 2.37
C ASN A 50 57.28 -69.34 3.13
N THR A 51 58.08 -68.31 2.84
CA THR A 51 58.07 -67.04 3.43
C THR A 51 56.70 -66.32 3.27
N TRP A 52 56.02 -66.53 2.14
CA TRP A 52 54.68 -66.01 1.90
C TRP A 52 53.59 -66.56 2.83
N ALA A 53 53.82 -67.84 3.28
CA ALA A 53 52.92 -68.44 4.27
C ALA A 53 53.04 -67.70 5.66
N GLU A 54 54.26 -67.32 6.02
CA GLU A 54 54.50 -66.56 7.23
C GLU A 54 53.82 -65.13 7.14
N GLU A 55 53.99 -64.48 6.00
CA GLU A 55 53.42 -63.17 5.76
C GLU A 55 51.88 -63.20 5.71
N ILE A 56 51.29 -64.14 5.01
CA ILE A 56 49.81 -64.18 4.85
C ILE A 56 49.12 -64.64 6.14
N PHE A 57 49.71 -65.56 6.91
CA PHE A 57 49.07 -66.12 8.08
C PHE A 57 49.58 -65.53 9.41
N GLY A 58 50.73 -64.84 9.40
CA GLY A 58 51.31 -64.20 10.57
C GLY A 58 51.96 -65.11 11.55
N TYR A 59 52.11 -66.41 11.25
CA TYR A 59 52.79 -67.37 12.07
C TYR A 59 54.24 -67.54 11.63
N SER A 60 55.14 -67.75 12.57
CA SER A 60 56.51 -68.12 12.22
C SER A 60 56.54 -69.53 11.62
N ARG A 61 57.57 -69.82 10.87
CA ARG A 61 57.79 -71.18 10.27
C ARG A 61 57.82 -72.24 11.34
N GLU A 62 58.44 -71.97 12.47
CA GLU A 62 58.50 -72.87 13.62
C GLU A 62 57.11 -73.18 14.20
N ASP A 63 56.23 -72.15 14.21
CA ASP A 63 54.84 -72.31 14.68
C ASP A 63 53.93 -73.01 13.67
N LEU A 64 54.30 -73.01 12.42
CA LEU A 64 53.56 -73.70 11.34
C LEU A 64 53.98 -75.17 11.25
N ASP A 65 55.17 -75.52 11.68
CA ASP A 65 55.67 -76.94 11.54
C ASP A 65 54.79 -77.87 12.36
N LEU A 66 54.45 -79.03 11.70
CA LEU A 66 53.55 -80.07 12.23
C LEU A 66 52.11 -79.59 12.62
N ARG A 67 51.75 -78.34 12.39
CA ARG A 67 50.36 -77.81 12.55
C ARG A 67 49.48 -78.42 11.45
N SER A 68 48.22 -78.69 11.74
CA SER A 68 47.24 -79.08 10.73
C SER A 68 46.81 -77.92 9.85
N LEU A 69 46.68 -78.11 8.55
CA LEU A 69 46.09 -77.09 7.67
C LEU A 69 44.67 -76.70 8.16
N ALA A 70 43.94 -77.66 8.77
CA ALA A 70 42.61 -77.43 9.30
C ALA A 70 42.59 -76.31 10.41
N ASP A 71 43.69 -76.17 11.17
CA ASP A 71 43.81 -75.19 12.24
C ASP A 71 43.90 -73.72 11.72
N LEU A 72 44.33 -73.62 10.44
CA LEU A 72 44.40 -72.29 9.78
C LEU A 72 43.08 -71.90 9.10
N LEU A 73 42.07 -72.78 9.08
CA LEU A 73 40.78 -72.53 8.42
C LEU A 73 39.69 -72.16 9.43
N ILE A 74 38.76 -71.33 9.10
CA ILE A 74 37.62 -70.90 9.93
C ILE A 74 36.57 -71.93 9.73
N GLN A 75 36.19 -72.70 9.25
CA GLN A 75 35.21 -73.78 9.16
C GLN A 75 35.84 -75.00 8.50
N PRO A 76 36.81 -75.65 9.19
CA PRO A 76 37.56 -76.74 8.59
C PRO A 76 36.66 -77.94 8.20
N THR A 77 35.55 -78.12 8.90
CA THR A 77 34.58 -79.23 8.60
C THR A 77 33.90 -79.06 7.25
N GLN A 78 33.82 -77.83 6.70
CA GLN A 78 33.24 -77.54 5.38
C GLN A 78 34.30 -77.41 4.29
N ALA A 79 35.46 -76.84 4.61
CA ALA A 79 36.51 -76.52 3.67
C ALA A 79 37.41 -77.79 3.37
N MET A 80 37.81 -78.56 4.41
CA MET A 80 38.73 -79.70 4.28
C MET A 80 38.22 -80.84 3.37
N PRO A 81 36.94 -81.24 3.42
CA PRO A 81 36.44 -82.24 2.49
C PRO A 81 36.60 -81.82 1.00
N LYS A 82 36.32 -80.52 0.70
CA LYS A 82 36.46 -79.98 -0.64
C LYS A 82 37.91 -79.88 -1.09
N ILE A 83 38.84 -79.50 -0.18
CA ILE A 83 40.25 -79.44 -0.45
C ILE A 83 40.80 -80.90 -0.64
N GLN A 84 40.35 -81.87 0.11
CA GLN A 84 40.70 -83.23 -0.03
C GLN A 84 40.25 -83.87 -1.38
N GLU A 85 39.01 -83.47 -1.78
CA GLU A 85 38.45 -83.95 -3.09
C GLU A 85 39.29 -83.50 -4.29
N ILE A 86 39.75 -82.20 -4.26
CA ILE A 86 40.61 -81.74 -5.39
C ILE A 86 41.94 -82.46 -5.46
N THR A 87 42.51 -83.00 -4.36
CA THR A 87 43.77 -83.76 -4.38
C THR A 87 43.60 -85.14 -4.92
N LEU A 88 42.40 -85.69 -5.02
CA LEU A 88 42.11 -87.04 -5.57
C LEU A 88 41.91 -87.02 -7.07
N LEU A 89 41.83 -85.85 -7.71
CA LEU A 89 41.67 -85.82 -9.17
C LEU A 89 43.01 -85.80 -9.90
N PRO A 90 43.13 -86.44 -11.09
CA PRO A 90 44.36 -86.41 -11.87
C PRO A 90 44.75 -84.94 -12.24
N PRO A 91 46.07 -84.66 -12.36
CA PRO A 91 46.58 -83.34 -12.74
C PRO A 91 46.29 -83.10 -14.24
N ASP A 92 45.10 -82.68 -14.60
CA ASP A 92 44.63 -82.34 -15.95
C ASP A 92 44.91 -80.92 -16.40
N GLY A 93 45.85 -80.30 -15.73
CA GLY A 93 46.31 -78.94 -16.10
C GLY A 93 45.33 -77.79 -15.85
N GLN A 94 44.08 -77.99 -15.44
CA GLN A 94 43.17 -76.90 -14.95
C GLN A 94 43.22 -76.93 -13.42
N GLY A 95 43.87 -75.87 -12.87
CA GLY A 95 43.98 -75.71 -11.44
C GLY A 95 42.62 -75.52 -10.81
N ARG A 96 42.10 -76.57 -10.19
CA ARG A 96 40.89 -76.47 -9.37
C ARG A 96 41.24 -75.89 -8.00
N SER A 97 40.54 -74.88 -7.62
CA SER A 97 40.74 -74.23 -6.39
C SER A 97 39.42 -74.17 -5.57
N VAL A 98 39.52 -74.00 -4.27
CA VAL A 98 38.45 -73.90 -3.33
C VAL A 98 38.55 -72.51 -2.61
N GLU A 99 37.56 -71.67 -2.74
CA GLU A 99 37.49 -70.46 -1.96
C GLU A 99 36.98 -70.83 -0.54
N CYS A 100 37.69 -70.37 0.48
CA CYS A 100 37.29 -70.49 1.88
C CYS A 100 37.88 -69.35 2.73
N PHE A 101 37.67 -69.42 4.02
CA PHE A 101 38.20 -68.40 4.96
C PHE A 101 39.32 -69.05 5.82
N ALA A 102 40.41 -68.35 5.90
CA ALA A 102 41.56 -68.71 6.77
C ALA A 102 41.61 -67.69 7.94
N ARG A 103 42.34 -68.08 8.97
CA ARG A 103 42.53 -67.27 10.17
C ARG A 103 44.01 -66.87 10.26
N HIS A 104 44.21 -65.55 10.28
CA HIS A 104 45.52 -64.98 10.62
C HIS A 104 45.80 -65.09 12.11
N GLN A 105 47.08 -65.17 12.52
CA GLN A 105 47.47 -65.22 13.95
C GLN A 105 46.87 -64.15 14.83
N SER A 106 46.71 -62.96 14.30
CA SER A 106 45.99 -61.79 14.99
C SER A 106 44.51 -62.03 15.18
N GLY A 107 43.91 -63.07 14.68
CA GLY A 107 42.50 -63.38 14.71
C GLY A 107 41.69 -62.82 13.53
N ASN A 108 42.31 -62.08 12.62
CA ASN A 108 41.69 -61.61 11.37
C ASN A 108 41.26 -62.72 10.44
N VAL A 109 40.15 -62.50 9.77
CA VAL A 109 39.59 -63.46 8.81
C VAL A 109 40.05 -63.04 7.42
N LEU A 110 40.77 -64.00 6.74
CA LEU A 110 41.29 -63.84 5.39
C LEU A 110 40.50 -64.70 4.41
N PRO A 111 39.86 -64.12 3.38
CA PRO A 111 39.33 -64.91 2.30
C PRO A 111 40.48 -65.40 1.45
N VAL A 112 40.58 -66.75 1.29
CA VAL A 112 41.66 -67.37 0.57
C VAL A 112 41.12 -68.30 -0.49
N GLU A 113 41.90 -68.46 -1.56
CA GLU A 113 41.70 -69.43 -2.60
C GLU A 113 42.80 -70.52 -2.42
N ILE A 114 42.38 -71.76 -2.20
CA ILE A 114 43.29 -72.94 -1.96
C ILE A 114 43.23 -73.82 -3.11
N SER A 115 44.43 -74.12 -3.66
CA SER A 115 44.62 -75.17 -4.60
C SER A 115 45.57 -76.25 -4.00
N ALA A 116 45.28 -77.51 -4.20
CA ALA A 116 46.06 -78.60 -3.62
C ALA A 116 46.35 -79.67 -4.68
N VAL A 117 47.61 -80.21 -4.67
CA VAL A 117 48.04 -81.21 -5.55
C VAL A 117 48.76 -82.36 -4.76
N ARG A 118 48.44 -83.64 -5.03
CA ARG A 118 49.07 -84.79 -4.44
C ARG A 118 50.16 -85.32 -5.34
N SER A 119 51.35 -85.47 -4.80
CA SER A 119 52.50 -85.98 -5.51
C SER A 119 53.08 -87.18 -4.78
N GLN A 120 53.56 -88.19 -5.52
CA GLN A 120 54.16 -89.37 -4.96
C GLN A 120 55.68 -89.26 -5.16
N THR A 121 56.41 -89.36 -4.05
CA THR A 121 57.91 -89.36 -4.04
C THR A 121 58.48 -90.62 -3.53
N SER A 122 59.77 -90.77 -3.68
CA SER A 122 60.51 -92.00 -3.17
C SER A 122 60.44 -92.10 -1.63
N GLN A 123 60.09 -91.10 -0.91
CA GLN A 123 59.92 -91.08 0.55
C GLN A 123 58.46 -91.13 1.01
N GLY A 124 57.51 -91.23 0.06
CA GLY A 124 56.08 -91.30 0.35
C GLY A 124 55.23 -90.24 -0.34
N THR A 125 53.98 -90.23 -0.04
CA THR A 125 53.03 -89.31 -0.61
C THR A 125 53.14 -87.92 0.14
N MET A 126 53.32 -86.87 -0.67
CA MET A 126 53.25 -85.48 -0.21
C MET A 126 52.11 -84.72 -0.83
N ILE A 127 51.50 -83.70 -0.11
CA ILE A 127 50.46 -82.83 -0.63
C ILE A 127 51.04 -81.47 -0.65
N MET A 128 51.04 -80.82 -1.83
CA MET A 128 51.41 -79.40 -1.97
C MET A 128 50.15 -78.57 -2.01
N VAL A 129 50.08 -77.57 -1.19
CA VAL A 129 48.92 -76.63 -1.08
C VAL A 129 49.41 -75.20 -1.32
N SER A 130 48.84 -74.53 -2.30
CA SER A 130 49.01 -73.12 -2.50
C SER A 130 47.80 -72.41 -2.01
N VAL A 131 48.01 -71.34 -1.20
CA VAL A 131 46.94 -70.47 -0.62
C VAL A 131 47.22 -69.06 -1.08
N ARG A 132 46.27 -68.47 -1.86
CA ARG A 132 46.29 -67.12 -2.33
C ARG A 132 45.29 -66.32 -1.56
N GLU A 133 45.69 -65.18 -1.04
CA GLU A 133 44.75 -64.18 -0.45
C GLU A 133 43.94 -63.48 -1.55
N ILE A 134 42.61 -63.48 -1.43
CA ILE A 134 41.68 -62.86 -2.42
C ILE A 134 40.92 -61.70 -1.84
N SER A 135 41.40 -61.08 -0.73
CA SER A 135 40.76 -59.95 -0.03
C SER A 135 40.50 -58.76 -0.99
N ALA A 136 41.51 -58.33 -1.75
CA ALA A 136 41.40 -57.20 -2.71
C ALA A 136 40.39 -57.53 -3.82
N ARG A 137 40.38 -58.75 -4.34
CA ARG A 137 39.41 -59.13 -5.35
C ARG A 137 37.99 -59.17 -4.79
N LYS A 138 37.76 -59.72 -3.60
CA LYS A 138 36.46 -59.78 -2.95
C LYS A 138 35.95 -58.38 -2.60
N GLN A 139 36.81 -57.42 -2.14
CA GLN A 139 36.48 -56.07 -1.89
C GLN A 139 36.08 -55.33 -3.18
N ALA A 140 36.85 -55.50 -4.26
CA ALA A 140 36.53 -54.93 -5.56
C ALA A 140 35.18 -55.43 -6.10
N GLU A 141 34.94 -56.77 -6.04
CA GLU A 141 33.67 -57.39 -6.46
C GLU A 141 32.48 -56.85 -5.59
N GLN A 142 32.70 -56.77 -4.27
CA GLN A 142 31.69 -56.28 -3.34
C GLN A 142 31.40 -54.76 -3.58
N THR A 143 32.44 -53.97 -3.82
CA THR A 143 32.31 -52.54 -4.14
C THR A 143 31.58 -52.36 -5.45
N MET A 144 31.97 -53.06 -6.49
CA MET A 144 31.30 -53.07 -7.80
C MET A 144 29.82 -53.44 -7.67
N ARG A 145 29.51 -54.46 -6.87
CA ARG A 145 28.13 -54.90 -6.63
C ARG A 145 27.32 -53.81 -5.89
N LYS A 146 27.92 -53.16 -4.87
CA LYS A 146 27.29 -52.06 -4.15
C LYS A 146 27.03 -50.87 -5.08
N LEU A 147 27.98 -50.44 -5.89
CA LEU A 147 27.84 -49.36 -6.87
C LEU A 147 26.78 -49.68 -7.93
N SER A 148 26.79 -50.89 -8.48
CA SER A 148 25.77 -51.33 -9.44
C SER A 148 24.35 -51.27 -8.84
N HIS A 149 24.20 -51.73 -7.58
CA HIS A 149 22.91 -51.60 -6.86
C HIS A 149 22.51 -50.14 -6.62
N ALA A 150 23.46 -49.30 -6.25
CA ALA A 150 23.19 -47.86 -6.01
C ALA A 150 22.69 -47.20 -7.28
N VAL A 151 23.30 -47.43 -8.42
CA VAL A 151 22.86 -46.87 -9.72
C VAL A 151 21.50 -47.46 -10.12
N ARG A 152 21.31 -48.79 -9.98
CA ARG A 152 20.05 -49.47 -10.38
C ARG A 152 18.83 -48.97 -9.60
N PHE A 153 19.01 -48.69 -8.29
CA PHE A 153 17.93 -48.23 -7.38
C PHE A 153 17.96 -46.72 -7.09
N SER A 154 18.75 -45.92 -7.83
CA SER A 154 18.74 -44.48 -7.76
C SER A 154 17.34 -43.95 -8.03
N SER A 155 16.91 -42.91 -7.27
CA SER A 155 15.66 -42.19 -7.50
C SER A 155 15.71 -41.30 -8.75
N ALA A 156 16.91 -40.93 -9.22
CA ALA A 156 17.09 -40.21 -10.47
C ALA A 156 17.18 -41.22 -11.63
N MET A 157 16.62 -40.85 -12.77
CA MET A 157 16.82 -41.61 -14.01
C MET A 157 18.30 -41.50 -14.40
N THR A 158 18.96 -42.64 -14.62
CA THR A 158 20.38 -42.67 -14.96
C THR A 158 20.56 -43.36 -16.31
N ILE A 159 21.31 -42.72 -17.19
CA ILE A 159 21.72 -43.22 -18.51
C ILE A 159 23.24 -43.20 -18.54
N ILE A 160 23.85 -44.27 -19.08
CA ILE A 160 25.27 -44.29 -19.46
C ILE A 160 25.32 -44.39 -20.97
N ALA A 161 26.04 -43.49 -21.61
CA ALA A 161 26.25 -43.52 -23.05
C ALA A 161 27.75 -43.51 -23.38
N ASP A 162 28.11 -44.06 -24.51
CA ASP A 162 29.46 -44.00 -25.04
C ASP A 162 29.84 -42.57 -25.47
N ARG A 163 31.11 -42.39 -25.88
CA ARG A 163 31.62 -41.09 -26.37
C ARG A 163 30.88 -40.55 -27.60
N SER A 164 30.12 -41.35 -28.31
CA SER A 164 29.33 -40.94 -29.47
C SER A 164 27.89 -40.61 -29.10
N GLY A 165 27.48 -40.77 -27.83
CA GLY A 165 26.11 -40.60 -27.35
C GLY A 165 25.22 -41.83 -27.57
N CYS A 166 25.77 -42.99 -27.89
CA CYS A 166 25.04 -44.25 -27.98
C CYS A 166 24.80 -44.81 -26.56
N ILE A 167 23.54 -45.08 -26.21
CA ILE A 167 23.16 -45.54 -24.85
C ILE A 167 23.62 -46.95 -24.63
N GLU A 168 24.42 -47.16 -23.59
CA GLU A 168 24.92 -48.47 -23.17
C GLU A 168 24.12 -49.08 -22.00
N TYR A 169 23.59 -48.19 -21.14
CA TYR A 169 22.87 -48.65 -19.94
C TYR A 169 21.81 -47.59 -19.51
N VAL A 170 20.68 -48.11 -18.99
CA VAL A 170 19.67 -47.31 -18.30
C VAL A 170 19.28 -48.01 -17.00
N ASN A 171 19.03 -47.21 -15.95
CA ASN A 171 18.58 -47.74 -14.69
C ASN A 171 17.07 -48.04 -14.68
N ARG A 172 16.60 -48.71 -13.64
CA ARG A 172 15.18 -49.05 -13.46
C ARG A 172 14.28 -47.82 -13.45
N LYS A 173 14.74 -46.73 -12.85
CA LYS A 173 13.95 -45.49 -12.76
C LYS A 173 13.67 -44.86 -14.13
N PHE A 174 14.63 -44.91 -15.03
CA PHE A 174 14.44 -44.48 -16.42
C PHE A 174 13.30 -45.28 -17.11
N ILE A 175 13.31 -46.61 -16.95
CA ILE A 175 12.28 -47.47 -17.53
C ILE A 175 10.89 -47.14 -16.96
N GLU A 176 10.80 -46.97 -15.63
CA GLU A 176 9.53 -46.62 -14.94
C GLU A 176 8.94 -45.27 -15.40
N VAL A 177 9.78 -44.27 -15.58
CA VAL A 177 9.32 -42.91 -15.90
C VAL A 177 9.06 -42.71 -17.39
N THR A 178 9.94 -43.24 -18.25
CA THR A 178 9.84 -43.04 -19.71
C THR A 178 8.97 -44.05 -20.41
N GLY A 179 8.81 -45.25 -19.80
CA GLY A 179 8.07 -46.37 -20.39
C GLY A 179 8.82 -47.15 -21.48
N PHE A 180 10.08 -46.77 -21.78
CA PHE A 180 10.93 -47.53 -22.68
C PHE A 180 11.52 -48.73 -21.94
N ALA A 181 11.60 -49.91 -22.61
CA ALA A 181 12.38 -51.03 -22.11
C ALA A 181 13.88 -50.84 -22.39
N GLU A 182 14.76 -51.47 -21.62
CA GLU A 182 16.20 -51.40 -21.83
C GLU A 182 16.58 -51.75 -23.26
N GLU A 183 15.95 -52.80 -23.81
CA GLU A 183 16.17 -53.30 -25.20
C GLU A 183 15.74 -52.25 -26.26
N ASP A 184 14.80 -51.33 -25.93
CA ASP A 184 14.35 -50.31 -26.87
C ASP A 184 15.34 -49.13 -27.01
N VAL A 185 16.18 -48.92 -25.99
CA VAL A 185 17.04 -47.73 -25.89
C VAL A 185 18.52 -48.01 -25.95
N CYS A 186 18.98 -49.15 -25.47
CA CYS A 186 20.39 -49.56 -25.60
C CYS A 186 20.78 -49.74 -27.07
N GLY A 187 21.89 -49.14 -27.47
CA GLY A 187 22.35 -49.07 -28.86
C GLY A 187 21.75 -47.94 -29.68
N GLN A 188 20.83 -47.15 -29.11
CA GLN A 188 20.24 -45.95 -29.78
C GLN A 188 20.99 -44.67 -29.39
N GLN A 189 20.93 -43.67 -30.29
CA GLN A 189 21.49 -42.35 -30.02
C GLN A 189 20.62 -41.58 -29.03
N MET A 190 21.22 -41.08 -27.97
CA MET A 190 20.53 -40.33 -26.89
C MET A 190 19.71 -39.13 -27.41
N VAL A 191 20.15 -38.45 -28.48
CA VAL A 191 19.47 -37.30 -29.10
C VAL A 191 18.04 -37.61 -29.53
N GLN A 192 17.72 -38.87 -29.88
CA GLN A 192 16.39 -39.26 -30.35
C GLN A 192 15.30 -39.15 -29.28
N PHE A 193 15.68 -39.12 -28.00
CA PHE A 193 14.75 -39.04 -26.86
C PHE A 193 14.52 -37.62 -26.37
N TYR A 194 15.23 -36.64 -26.95
CA TYR A 194 15.09 -35.24 -26.58
C TYR A 194 14.59 -34.43 -27.76
N GLN A 195 13.76 -33.41 -27.48
CA GLN A 195 13.35 -32.46 -28.49
C GLN A 195 14.49 -31.48 -28.77
N THR A 196 14.97 -31.49 -29.99
CA THR A 196 15.93 -30.50 -30.49
C THR A 196 15.16 -29.45 -31.26
N ASP A 197 14.53 -28.49 -30.53
CA ASP A 197 13.94 -27.33 -31.20
C ASP A 197 15.05 -26.49 -31.83
N SER A 198 14.80 -25.97 -33.02
CA SER A 198 15.73 -25.13 -33.79
C SER A 198 16.04 -23.78 -33.12
N THR A 199 15.42 -23.50 -31.98
CA THR A 199 15.60 -22.25 -31.23
C THR A 199 16.46 -22.39 -29.97
N SER A 200 16.66 -23.59 -29.43
CA SER A 200 17.54 -23.81 -28.28
C SER A 200 18.65 -24.81 -28.67
N ASN A 201 19.90 -24.33 -28.73
CA ASN A 201 21.08 -25.16 -29.00
C ASN A 201 21.54 -25.93 -27.72
N ALA A 202 20.66 -26.09 -26.74
CA ALA A 202 21.03 -26.67 -25.45
C ALA A 202 21.60 -28.07 -25.52
N TYR A 203 21.13 -28.90 -26.49
CA TYR A 203 21.69 -30.21 -26.71
C TYR A 203 23.08 -30.14 -27.37
N GLY A 204 23.34 -29.18 -28.24
CA GLY A 204 24.67 -28.91 -28.80
C GLY A 204 25.64 -28.42 -27.74
N GLU A 205 25.22 -27.48 -26.89
CA GLU A 205 26.02 -26.98 -25.77
C GLU A 205 26.37 -28.06 -24.76
N LEU A 206 25.44 -29.02 -24.52
CA LEU A 206 25.69 -30.20 -23.69
C LEU A 206 26.90 -30.98 -24.23
N TRP A 207 26.90 -31.32 -25.51
CA TRP A 207 28.00 -32.11 -26.14
C TRP A 207 29.30 -31.32 -26.20
N GLU A 208 29.25 -30.02 -26.53
CA GLU A 208 30.43 -29.15 -26.51
C GLU A 208 31.07 -29.09 -25.12
N THR A 209 30.28 -29.00 -24.09
CA THR A 209 30.75 -28.96 -22.69
C THR A 209 31.35 -30.27 -22.23
N VAL A 210 30.66 -31.39 -22.50
CA VAL A 210 31.04 -32.70 -22.02
C VAL A 210 32.27 -33.24 -22.75
N THR A 211 32.43 -32.92 -24.06
CA THR A 211 33.60 -33.34 -24.83
C THR A 211 34.90 -32.68 -24.40
N VAL A 212 34.85 -31.50 -23.79
CA VAL A 212 36.02 -30.86 -23.17
C VAL A 212 36.26 -31.27 -21.72
N GLY A 213 35.54 -32.28 -21.23
CA GLY A 213 35.71 -32.86 -19.89
C GLY A 213 35.03 -32.12 -18.76
N GLN A 214 34.05 -31.25 -19.06
CA GLN A 214 33.28 -30.49 -18.05
C GLN A 214 31.88 -31.08 -17.89
N GLU A 215 31.33 -30.92 -16.68
CA GLU A 215 29.94 -31.29 -16.40
C GLU A 215 28.99 -30.26 -17.02
N TRP A 216 27.86 -30.72 -17.56
CA TRP A 216 26.77 -29.87 -18.06
C TRP A 216 25.52 -30.07 -17.22
N GLN A 217 24.84 -28.98 -16.91
CA GLN A 217 23.54 -28.97 -16.21
C GLN A 217 22.55 -28.09 -16.95
N GLY A 218 21.34 -28.62 -17.17
CA GLY A 218 20.30 -27.90 -17.88
C GLY A 218 18.96 -28.62 -17.85
N GLU A 219 17.97 -27.99 -18.49
CA GLU A 219 16.61 -28.52 -18.61
C GLU A 219 16.29 -28.71 -20.10
N LEU A 220 15.89 -29.90 -20.47
CA LEU A 220 15.49 -30.26 -21.84
C LEU A 220 14.10 -30.89 -21.85
N GLN A 221 13.39 -30.72 -22.96
CA GLN A 221 12.18 -31.51 -23.20
C GLN A 221 12.58 -32.91 -23.74
N ALA A 222 12.07 -33.93 -23.09
CA ALA A 222 12.27 -35.31 -23.46
C ALA A 222 10.92 -35.98 -23.78
N ARG A 223 10.97 -37.10 -24.52
CA ARG A 223 9.77 -37.79 -24.99
C ARG A 223 9.68 -39.18 -24.40
N ARG A 224 8.52 -39.54 -23.88
CA ARG A 224 8.20 -40.91 -23.40
C ARG A 224 7.79 -41.80 -24.56
N LYS A 225 7.77 -43.12 -24.33
CA LYS A 225 7.34 -44.15 -25.32
C LYS A 225 5.92 -43.93 -25.82
N ASN A 226 5.04 -43.37 -25.01
CA ASN A 226 3.66 -43.06 -25.38
C ASN A 226 3.51 -41.75 -26.17
N ASN A 227 4.58 -41.16 -26.64
CA ASN A 227 4.63 -39.87 -27.36
C ASN A 227 4.30 -38.63 -26.49
N GLN A 228 4.25 -38.76 -25.17
CA GLN A 228 4.03 -37.63 -24.26
C GLN A 228 5.37 -36.97 -23.93
N ASP A 229 5.42 -35.65 -24.07
CA ASP A 229 6.61 -34.88 -23.73
C ASP A 229 6.65 -34.59 -22.23
N TYR A 230 7.86 -34.52 -21.67
CA TYR A 230 8.11 -34.18 -20.29
C TYR A 230 9.37 -33.31 -20.18
N TRP A 231 9.43 -32.49 -19.15
CA TRP A 231 10.60 -31.69 -18.83
C TRP A 231 11.57 -32.49 -18.00
N ALA A 232 12.80 -32.70 -18.50
CA ALA A 232 13.90 -33.35 -17.82
C ALA A 232 14.91 -32.31 -17.36
N ARG A 233 15.18 -32.26 -16.04
CA ARG A 233 16.36 -31.60 -15.51
C ARG A 233 17.48 -32.57 -15.53
N MET A 234 18.58 -32.22 -16.18
CA MET A 234 19.69 -33.11 -16.45
C MET A 234 20.99 -32.60 -15.84
N LEU A 235 21.76 -33.54 -15.31
CA LEU A 235 23.18 -33.40 -15.00
C LEU A 235 23.93 -34.43 -15.84
N VAL A 236 24.87 -33.97 -16.64
CA VAL A 236 25.64 -34.80 -17.55
C VAL A 236 27.11 -34.67 -17.18
N ALA A 237 27.71 -35.77 -16.76
CA ALA A 237 29.10 -35.84 -16.32
C ALA A 237 29.93 -36.74 -17.25
N PRO A 238 31.10 -36.27 -17.73
CA PRO A 238 32.01 -37.07 -18.52
C PRO A 238 32.78 -38.10 -17.65
N VAL A 239 33.05 -39.28 -18.18
CA VAL A 239 33.98 -40.24 -17.64
C VAL A 239 35.20 -40.26 -18.56
N LEU A 240 36.36 -39.90 -18.02
CA LEU A 240 37.59 -39.75 -18.77
C LEU A 240 38.50 -41.01 -18.56
N GLU A 241 39.22 -41.39 -19.56
CA GLU A 241 40.33 -42.38 -19.47
C GLU A 241 41.59 -41.73 -18.86
N ASP A 242 42.59 -42.52 -18.50
CA ASP A 242 43.85 -42.04 -17.91
C ASP A 242 44.62 -41.09 -18.85
N ASN A 243 44.40 -41.14 -20.16
CA ASN A 243 44.96 -40.26 -21.18
C ASN A 243 44.20 -38.90 -21.32
N GLY A 244 43.07 -38.74 -20.59
CA GLY A 244 42.23 -37.57 -20.66
C GLY A 244 41.14 -37.58 -21.75
N ASP A 245 41.06 -38.66 -22.55
CA ASP A 245 40.04 -38.82 -23.59
C ASP A 245 38.67 -39.19 -22.95
N LEU A 246 37.59 -38.72 -23.56
CA LEU A 246 36.23 -39.10 -23.14
C LEU A 246 35.98 -40.58 -23.42
N SER A 247 35.72 -41.35 -22.39
CA SER A 247 35.34 -42.78 -22.48
C SER A 247 33.82 -42.96 -22.59
N SER A 248 33.08 -42.37 -21.66
CA SER A 248 31.63 -42.47 -21.60
C SER A 248 31.03 -41.24 -20.91
N VAL A 249 29.71 -41.12 -20.91
CA VAL A 249 28.98 -40.05 -20.33
C VAL A 249 27.90 -40.59 -19.39
N VAL A 250 27.86 -40.09 -18.18
CA VAL A 250 26.80 -40.42 -17.20
C VAL A 250 25.80 -39.28 -17.17
N VAL A 251 24.55 -39.58 -17.48
CA VAL A 251 23.43 -38.64 -17.46
C VAL A 251 22.51 -39.00 -16.30
N MET A 252 22.33 -38.07 -15.38
CA MET A 252 21.29 -38.14 -14.37
C MET A 252 20.19 -37.15 -14.71
N GLN A 253 18.94 -37.59 -14.73
CA GLN A 253 17.80 -36.72 -15.06
C GLN A 253 16.62 -36.93 -14.11
N GLU A 254 15.87 -35.87 -13.91
CA GLU A 254 14.67 -35.82 -13.09
C GLU A 254 13.50 -35.27 -13.92
N ASP A 255 12.33 -35.90 -13.81
CA ASP A 255 11.11 -35.37 -14.42
C ASP A 255 10.53 -34.21 -13.58
N ILE A 256 10.67 -33.01 -14.10
CA ILE A 256 10.17 -31.75 -13.46
C ILE A 256 8.89 -31.24 -14.10
N THR A 257 8.16 -32.06 -14.88
CA THR A 257 6.94 -31.61 -15.59
C THR A 257 5.87 -31.09 -14.65
N VAL A 258 5.64 -31.79 -13.54
CA VAL A 258 4.66 -31.40 -12.52
C VAL A 258 5.09 -30.09 -11.84
N GLN A 259 6.38 -29.94 -11.55
CA GLN A 259 6.92 -28.69 -10.99
C GLN A 259 6.67 -27.51 -11.95
N LYS A 260 7.00 -27.67 -13.25
CA LYS A 260 6.78 -26.64 -14.28
C LYS A 260 5.30 -26.28 -14.45
N GLN A 261 4.40 -27.26 -14.35
CA GLN A 261 2.96 -27.03 -14.38
C GLN A 261 2.48 -26.20 -13.18
N TYR A 262 2.97 -26.51 -11.97
CA TYR A 262 2.65 -25.73 -10.77
C TYR A 262 3.19 -24.30 -10.84
N GLU A 263 4.44 -24.12 -11.27
CA GLU A 263 5.06 -22.81 -11.46
C GLU A 263 4.25 -21.95 -12.45
N ARG A 264 3.82 -22.55 -13.57
CA ARG A 264 2.99 -21.87 -14.56
C ARG A 264 1.61 -21.50 -14.02
N SER A 265 0.93 -22.45 -13.37
CA SER A 265 -0.40 -22.19 -12.77
C SER A 265 -0.34 -21.12 -11.69
N LEU A 266 0.73 -21.13 -10.86
CA LEU A 266 0.94 -20.11 -9.85
C LEU A 266 1.17 -18.74 -10.48
N HIS A 267 1.98 -18.68 -11.54
CA HIS A 267 2.22 -17.44 -12.28
C HIS A 267 0.93 -16.89 -12.91
N GLU A 268 0.17 -17.74 -13.59
CA GLU A 268 -1.13 -17.37 -14.19
C GLU A 268 -2.14 -16.88 -13.13
N ALA A 269 -2.23 -17.57 -11.99
CA ALA A 269 -3.10 -17.17 -10.87
C ALA A 269 -2.66 -15.83 -10.26
N MET A 270 -1.35 -15.61 -10.13
CA MET A 270 -0.79 -14.37 -9.60
C MET A 270 -1.05 -13.18 -10.54
N GLU A 271 -0.89 -13.36 -11.85
CA GLU A 271 -1.19 -12.31 -12.84
C GLU A 271 -2.69 -12.01 -12.92
N ALA A 272 -3.54 -13.04 -12.85
CA ALA A 272 -4.99 -12.85 -12.79
C ALA A 272 -5.42 -12.08 -11.52
N ALA A 273 -4.82 -12.39 -10.37
CA ALA A 273 -5.08 -11.69 -9.11
C ALA A 273 -4.62 -10.22 -9.17
N LYS A 274 -3.45 -9.95 -9.74
CA LYS A 274 -2.94 -8.57 -9.97
C LYS A 274 -3.86 -7.78 -10.90
N ALA A 275 -4.27 -8.37 -12.01
CA ALA A 275 -5.18 -7.75 -12.96
C ALA A 275 -6.54 -7.42 -12.33
N ALA A 276 -7.11 -8.36 -11.57
CA ALA A 276 -8.38 -8.15 -10.85
C ALA A 276 -8.27 -7.03 -9.81
N ASN A 277 -7.15 -6.95 -9.06
CA ASN A 277 -6.93 -5.89 -8.07
C ASN A 277 -6.73 -4.52 -8.73
N ALA A 278 -6.03 -4.46 -9.87
CA ALA A 278 -5.88 -3.24 -10.64
C ALA A 278 -7.22 -2.73 -11.19
N ALA A 279 -8.04 -3.63 -11.77
CA ALA A 279 -9.37 -3.30 -12.27
C ALA A 279 -10.32 -2.84 -11.15
N LYS A 280 -10.27 -3.49 -9.95
CA LYS A 280 -11.02 -3.05 -8.76
C LYS A 280 -10.65 -1.63 -8.35
N SER A 281 -9.35 -1.31 -8.34
CA SER A 281 -8.86 0.03 -7.94
C SER A 281 -9.26 1.11 -8.95
N GLU A 282 -9.17 0.82 -10.23
CA GLU A 282 -9.58 1.73 -11.32
C GLU A 282 -11.09 1.97 -11.30
N PHE A 283 -11.88 0.90 -11.15
CA PHE A 283 -13.34 1.02 -11.02
C PHE A 283 -13.74 1.93 -9.86
N LEU A 284 -13.13 1.76 -8.66
CA LEU A 284 -13.44 2.58 -7.50
C LEU A 284 -13.02 4.04 -7.70
N ALA A 285 -11.88 4.30 -8.36
CA ALA A 285 -11.43 5.64 -8.67
C ALA A 285 -12.41 6.36 -9.62
N ASN A 286 -12.82 5.69 -10.70
CA ASN A 286 -13.77 6.21 -11.68
C ASN A 286 -15.15 6.44 -11.06
N MET A 287 -15.66 5.46 -10.27
CA MET A 287 -16.94 5.61 -9.56
C MET A 287 -16.96 6.78 -8.59
N SER A 288 -15.84 7.06 -7.91
CA SER A 288 -15.77 8.23 -7.04
C SER A 288 -15.89 9.53 -7.79
N HIS A 289 -15.22 9.67 -8.93
CA HIS A 289 -15.36 10.86 -9.78
C HIS A 289 -16.80 11.03 -10.28
N GLU A 290 -17.41 9.95 -10.75
CA GLU A 290 -18.79 9.94 -11.22
C GLU A 290 -19.84 10.27 -10.14
N ILE A 291 -19.57 9.91 -8.88
CA ILE A 291 -20.46 10.23 -7.74
C ILE A 291 -20.13 11.61 -7.15
N ARG A 292 -18.86 12.02 -7.15
CA ARG A 292 -18.43 13.32 -6.60
C ARG A 292 -19.07 14.49 -7.37
N THR A 293 -19.07 14.42 -8.67
CA THR A 293 -19.59 15.51 -9.55
C THR A 293 -21.06 15.86 -9.24
N PRO A 294 -22.03 14.93 -9.29
CA PRO A 294 -23.43 15.27 -8.96
C PRO A 294 -23.61 15.65 -7.49
N LEU A 295 -22.80 15.11 -6.58
CA LEU A 295 -22.91 15.39 -5.15
C LEU A 295 -22.42 16.80 -4.82
N ASN A 296 -21.31 17.25 -5.42
CA ASN A 296 -20.83 18.63 -5.32
C ASN A 296 -21.87 19.61 -5.88
N ALA A 297 -22.57 19.21 -6.95
CA ALA A 297 -23.68 19.98 -7.48
C ALA A 297 -24.83 20.16 -6.48
N VAL A 298 -25.22 19.08 -5.81
CA VAL A 298 -26.27 19.12 -4.76
C VAL A 298 -25.84 20.03 -3.61
N ILE A 299 -24.59 19.90 -3.14
CA ILE A 299 -24.03 20.75 -2.07
C ILE A 299 -24.02 22.21 -2.50
N GLY A 300 -23.50 22.53 -3.68
CA GLY A 300 -23.42 23.90 -4.20
C GLY A 300 -24.79 24.53 -4.37
N LEU A 301 -25.75 23.82 -4.93
CA LEU A 301 -27.12 24.31 -5.09
C LEU A 301 -27.81 24.53 -3.74
N ALA A 302 -27.63 23.61 -2.78
CA ALA A 302 -28.16 23.80 -1.42
C ALA A 302 -27.55 25.03 -0.75
N GLN A 303 -26.25 25.27 -0.86
CA GLN A 303 -25.57 26.45 -0.32
C GLN A 303 -26.04 27.74 -0.98
N LEU A 304 -26.20 27.76 -2.29
CA LEU A 304 -26.77 28.93 -3.00
C LEU A 304 -28.19 29.22 -2.53
N CYS A 305 -29.04 28.22 -2.35
CA CYS A 305 -30.38 28.37 -1.82
C CYS A 305 -30.38 28.92 -0.38
N ILE A 306 -29.44 28.47 0.48
CA ILE A 306 -29.32 28.92 1.88
C ILE A 306 -28.99 30.43 1.95
N GLN A 307 -28.32 30.98 0.94
CA GLN A 307 -28.01 32.44 0.87
C GLN A 307 -29.21 33.31 0.46
N THR A 308 -30.31 32.72 0.00
CA THR A 308 -31.54 33.43 -0.37
C THR A 308 -32.45 33.66 0.83
N ARG A 309 -33.54 34.42 0.63
CA ARG A 309 -34.56 34.60 1.67
C ARG A 309 -35.35 33.28 1.80
N LEU A 310 -35.15 32.58 2.90
CA LEU A 310 -35.81 31.29 3.21
C LEU A 310 -36.65 31.44 4.47
N ASN A 311 -37.73 30.65 4.52
CA ASN A 311 -38.40 30.46 5.81
C ASN A 311 -37.60 29.45 6.67
N PRO A 312 -37.83 29.42 8.00
CA PRO A 312 -37.05 28.51 8.89
C PRO A 312 -37.11 27.02 8.50
N GLN A 313 -38.26 26.55 8.00
CA GLN A 313 -38.45 25.16 7.58
C GLN A 313 -37.68 24.84 6.29
N GLN A 314 -37.66 25.75 5.32
CA GLN A 314 -36.88 25.58 4.08
C GLN A 314 -35.40 25.57 4.38
N ARG A 315 -34.96 26.44 5.29
CA ARG A 315 -33.53 26.46 5.72
C ARG A 315 -33.14 25.16 6.37
N ASP A 316 -33.95 24.66 7.31
CA ASP A 316 -33.71 23.35 7.96
C ASP A 316 -33.60 22.18 6.93
N TYR A 317 -34.45 22.18 5.91
CA TYR A 317 -34.39 21.14 4.85
C TYR A 317 -33.11 21.24 4.02
N LEU A 318 -32.69 22.44 3.63
CA LEU A 318 -31.50 22.67 2.83
C LEU A 318 -30.22 22.36 3.63
N ASP A 319 -30.19 22.75 4.90
CA ASP A 319 -29.08 22.39 5.82
C ASP A 319 -28.95 20.87 5.97
N LYS A 320 -30.08 20.16 6.10
CA LYS A 320 -30.10 18.69 6.13
C LYS A 320 -29.66 18.05 4.81
N ILE A 321 -30.06 18.59 3.67
CA ILE A 321 -29.65 18.12 2.35
C ILE A 321 -28.14 18.33 2.19
N ALA A 322 -27.62 19.51 2.48
CA ALA A 322 -26.19 19.82 2.38
C ALA A 322 -25.35 18.92 3.31
N SER A 323 -25.78 18.76 4.57
CA SER A 323 -25.10 17.89 5.55
C SER A 323 -25.11 16.43 5.13
N SER A 324 -26.23 15.93 4.60
CA SER A 324 -26.33 14.53 4.13
C SER A 324 -25.44 14.28 2.91
N ALA A 325 -25.41 15.24 1.97
CA ALA A 325 -24.55 15.16 0.80
C ALA A 325 -23.05 15.21 1.16
N GLN A 326 -22.66 16.07 2.10
CA GLN A 326 -21.28 16.12 2.62
C GLN A 326 -20.89 14.81 3.34
N SER A 327 -21.81 14.25 4.12
CA SER A 327 -21.58 12.96 4.80
C SER A 327 -21.35 11.84 3.79
N LEU A 328 -22.14 11.78 2.72
CA LEU A 328 -21.98 10.80 1.66
C LEU A 328 -20.63 10.96 0.91
N LEU A 329 -20.23 12.20 0.65
CA LEU A 329 -18.92 12.49 0.06
C LEU A 329 -17.78 12.01 0.96
N GLY A 330 -17.89 12.20 2.27
CA GLY A 330 -16.95 11.68 3.26
C GLY A 330 -16.82 10.15 3.18
N ILE A 331 -17.96 9.43 3.10
CA ILE A 331 -17.98 7.97 2.97
C ILE A 331 -17.26 7.50 1.70
N ILE A 332 -17.51 8.16 0.59
CA ILE A 332 -16.88 7.83 -0.70
C ILE A 332 -15.36 8.03 -0.63
N ASN A 333 -14.92 9.15 -0.03
CA ASN A 333 -13.50 9.42 0.16
C ASN A 333 -12.85 8.37 1.09
N ASP A 334 -13.52 7.95 2.16
CA ASP A 334 -13.05 6.87 3.04
C ASP A 334 -12.85 5.55 2.28
N ILE A 335 -13.81 5.17 1.40
CA ILE A 335 -13.71 3.96 0.58
C ILE A 335 -12.54 4.05 -0.40
N LEU A 336 -12.33 5.21 -1.00
CA LEU A 336 -11.20 5.47 -1.89
C LEU A 336 -9.86 5.40 -1.17
N ASP A 337 -9.74 6.09 -0.02
CA ASP A 337 -8.52 6.08 0.78
C ASP A 337 -8.20 4.65 1.22
N PHE A 338 -9.21 3.88 1.66
CA PHE A 338 -9.05 2.47 1.99
C PHE A 338 -8.54 1.65 0.79
N SER A 339 -9.13 1.85 -0.40
CA SER A 339 -8.71 1.15 -1.62
C SER A 339 -7.29 1.51 -2.06
N LYS A 340 -6.90 2.80 -1.96
CA LYS A 340 -5.53 3.25 -2.27
C LYS A 340 -4.50 2.68 -1.30
N ILE A 341 -4.85 2.60 -0.01
CA ILE A 341 -4.01 2.01 1.03
C ILE A 341 -3.85 0.50 0.79
N GLU A 342 -4.95 -0.22 0.50
CA GLU A 342 -4.93 -1.66 0.20
C GLU A 342 -4.05 -1.99 -1.02
N ALA A 343 -4.04 -1.10 -2.00
CA ALA A 343 -3.24 -1.21 -3.21
C ALA A 343 -1.79 -0.69 -3.08
N ASN A 344 -1.38 -0.20 -1.89
CA ASN A 344 -0.11 0.50 -1.62
C ASN A 344 0.15 1.68 -2.60
N LYS A 345 -0.91 2.39 -3.01
CA LYS A 345 -0.85 3.54 -3.92
C LYS A 345 -1.00 4.88 -3.21
N LEU A 346 -1.14 4.90 -1.89
CA LEU A 346 -1.19 6.13 -1.12
C LEU A 346 0.23 6.53 -0.74
N GLU A 347 0.64 7.72 -1.17
CA GLU A 347 1.93 8.33 -0.83
C GLU A 347 1.71 9.38 0.25
N LEU A 348 2.66 9.47 1.19
CA LEU A 348 2.66 10.49 2.24
C LEU A 348 3.44 11.71 1.75
N GLU A 349 2.91 12.90 2.04
CA GLU A 349 3.58 14.14 1.72
C GLU A 349 4.50 14.58 2.86
N GLU A 350 5.68 15.11 2.52
CA GLU A 350 6.59 15.75 3.48
C GLU A 350 6.57 17.27 3.27
N THR A 351 5.72 17.96 4.05
CA THR A 351 5.60 19.42 3.98
C THR A 351 5.88 20.06 5.33
N ASN A 352 6.35 21.32 5.32
CA ASN A 352 6.45 22.11 6.55
C ASN A 352 5.04 22.54 7.01
N PHE A 353 4.68 22.23 8.24
CA PHE A 353 3.39 22.55 8.78
C PHE A 353 3.45 22.94 10.27
N SER A 354 2.43 23.67 10.74
CA SER A 354 2.22 23.98 12.15
C SER A 354 1.14 23.07 12.75
N LEU A 355 1.37 22.53 13.93
CA LEU A 355 0.34 21.78 14.68
C LEU A 355 -0.89 22.64 14.98
N ASP A 356 -0.70 23.94 15.23
CA ASP A 356 -1.80 24.88 15.48
C ASP A 356 -2.75 24.95 14.28
N SER A 357 -2.24 24.88 13.04
CA SER A 357 -3.06 24.84 11.84
C SER A 357 -3.91 23.58 11.73
N VAL A 358 -3.34 22.43 12.10
CA VAL A 358 -4.05 21.15 12.12
C VAL A 358 -5.15 21.17 13.19
N PHE A 359 -4.84 21.63 14.41
CA PHE A 359 -5.84 21.73 15.48
C PHE A 359 -6.94 22.75 15.18
N LYS A 360 -6.62 23.84 14.51
CA LYS A 360 -7.61 24.84 14.06
C LYS A 360 -8.63 24.20 13.11
N ASN A 361 -8.17 23.37 12.16
CA ASN A 361 -9.05 22.67 11.23
C ASN A 361 -9.96 21.68 11.96
N VAL A 362 -9.39 20.85 12.86
CA VAL A 362 -10.15 19.91 13.69
C VAL A 362 -11.20 20.65 14.54
N SER A 363 -10.79 21.75 15.19
CA SER A 363 -11.68 22.60 15.97
C SER A 363 -12.85 23.16 15.15
N THR A 364 -12.57 23.74 13.98
CA THR A 364 -13.58 24.34 13.12
C THR A 364 -14.65 23.32 12.69
N MET A 365 -14.25 22.07 12.43
CA MET A 365 -15.16 21.00 12.00
C MET A 365 -16.05 20.48 13.14
N LEU A 366 -15.55 20.46 14.38
CA LEU A 366 -16.19 19.70 15.47
C LEU A 366 -16.76 20.57 16.59
N SER A 367 -16.34 21.85 16.72
CA SER A 367 -16.80 22.73 17.82
C SER A 367 -18.31 22.94 17.82
N ILE A 368 -18.94 23.06 16.65
CA ILE A 368 -20.41 23.26 16.57
C ILE A 368 -21.13 22.00 17.10
N ARG A 369 -20.70 20.80 16.68
CA ARG A 369 -21.31 19.54 17.14
C ARG A 369 -21.08 19.30 18.64
N ALA A 370 -19.89 19.64 19.13
CA ALA A 370 -19.57 19.54 20.56
C ALA A 370 -20.46 20.51 21.36
N LEU A 371 -20.65 21.73 20.86
CA LEU A 371 -21.50 22.73 21.51
C LEU A 371 -22.99 22.32 21.57
N GLU A 372 -23.53 21.76 20.47
CA GLU A 372 -24.91 21.25 20.42
C GLU A 372 -25.18 20.19 21.48
N LYS A 373 -24.16 19.38 21.83
CA LYS A 373 -24.23 18.36 22.88
C LYS A 373 -23.79 18.86 24.26
N ASN A 374 -23.37 20.13 24.41
CA ASN A 374 -22.74 20.67 25.63
C ASN A 374 -21.51 19.85 26.07
N ILE A 375 -20.66 19.48 25.12
CA ILE A 375 -19.37 18.81 25.34
C ILE A 375 -18.27 19.87 25.27
N GLU A 376 -17.36 19.89 26.22
CA GLU A 376 -16.15 20.72 26.15
C GLU A 376 -15.09 20.05 25.28
N LEU A 377 -14.62 20.75 24.26
CA LEU A 377 -13.50 20.33 23.40
C LEU A 377 -12.25 21.09 23.84
N LEU A 378 -11.23 20.36 24.31
CA LEU A 378 -10.02 20.93 24.88
C LEU A 378 -8.77 20.44 24.11
N PHE A 379 -7.76 21.32 23.98
CA PHE A 379 -6.46 21.00 23.41
C PHE A 379 -5.38 21.17 24.47
N ASP A 380 -4.77 20.07 24.86
CA ASP A 380 -3.65 20.01 25.79
C ASP A 380 -2.35 19.84 24.98
N VAL A 381 -1.74 20.99 24.65
CA VAL A 381 -0.54 21.03 23.80
C VAL A 381 0.58 21.76 24.55
N PRO A 382 1.71 21.08 24.86
CA PRO A 382 2.83 21.68 25.54
C PRO A 382 3.36 22.93 24.80
N PRO A 383 3.53 24.04 25.50
CA PRO A 383 4.05 25.29 24.88
C PRO A 383 5.47 25.16 24.32
N SER A 384 6.22 24.14 24.75
CA SER A 384 7.62 23.88 24.36
C SER A 384 7.75 23.24 22.99
N LEU A 385 6.64 22.80 22.35
CA LEU A 385 6.72 22.13 21.06
C LEU A 385 7.19 23.08 19.94
N PRO A 386 7.93 22.56 18.95
CA PRO A 386 8.35 23.34 17.79
C PRO A 386 7.16 23.89 17.01
N GLU A 387 7.25 25.13 16.52
CA GLU A 387 6.19 25.76 15.76
C GLU A 387 6.00 25.12 14.39
N GLN A 388 7.09 24.62 13.80
CA GLN A 388 7.10 24.03 12.46
C GLN A 388 7.66 22.62 12.50
N LEU A 389 6.91 21.68 11.95
CA LEU A 389 7.25 20.28 11.79
C LEU A 389 7.21 19.91 10.31
N VAL A 390 7.85 18.81 9.95
CA VAL A 390 7.84 18.25 8.58
C VAL A 390 7.10 16.94 8.59
N GLY A 391 6.09 16.82 7.74
CA GLY A 391 5.25 15.63 7.60
C GLY A 391 4.00 15.92 6.79
N ASP A 392 2.99 15.07 6.92
CA ASP A 392 1.71 15.20 6.21
C ASP A 392 0.60 15.76 7.12
N PRO A 393 0.33 17.08 7.07
CA PRO A 393 -0.70 17.70 7.90
C PRO A 393 -2.12 17.25 7.54
N LEU A 394 -2.37 16.86 6.27
CA LEU A 394 -3.67 16.40 5.83
C LEU A 394 -4.02 15.06 6.46
N ARG A 395 -3.09 14.11 6.43
CA ARG A 395 -3.28 12.79 7.02
C ARG A 395 -3.30 12.82 8.55
N LEU A 396 -2.45 13.64 9.17
CA LEU A 396 -2.52 13.88 10.61
C LEU A 396 -3.87 14.48 11.01
N GLY A 397 -4.36 15.49 10.27
CA GLY A 397 -5.67 16.09 10.45
C GLY A 397 -6.81 15.09 10.27
N GLN A 398 -6.72 14.19 9.29
CA GLN A 398 -7.70 13.13 9.04
C GLN A 398 -7.77 12.15 10.22
N ILE A 399 -6.62 11.69 10.75
CA ILE A 399 -6.57 10.82 11.94
C ILE A 399 -7.24 11.51 13.12
N LEU A 400 -6.82 12.72 13.45
CA LEU A 400 -7.35 13.47 14.59
C LEU A 400 -8.85 13.77 14.45
N THR A 401 -9.30 14.16 13.25
CA THR A 401 -10.72 14.42 12.98
C THR A 401 -11.56 13.16 13.16
N ASN A 402 -11.12 12.02 12.64
CA ASN A 402 -11.83 10.76 12.77
C ASN A 402 -11.93 10.30 14.24
N LEU A 403 -10.82 10.36 14.98
CA LEU A 403 -10.82 9.98 16.40
C LEU A 403 -11.67 10.93 17.24
N THR A 404 -11.53 12.25 17.02
CA THR A 404 -12.29 13.25 17.76
C THR A 404 -13.77 13.24 17.41
N ASN A 405 -14.14 13.02 16.15
CA ASN A 405 -15.54 12.89 15.75
C ASN A 405 -16.20 11.67 16.42
N ASN A 406 -15.47 10.54 16.55
CA ASN A 406 -15.94 9.39 17.30
C ASN A 406 -16.09 9.74 18.81
N ALA A 407 -15.15 10.44 19.41
CA ALA A 407 -15.22 10.90 20.79
C ALA A 407 -16.46 11.77 21.03
N VAL A 408 -16.70 12.81 20.21
CA VAL A 408 -17.88 13.68 20.29
C VAL A 408 -19.18 12.90 20.02
N LYS A 409 -19.14 11.93 19.10
CA LYS A 409 -20.31 11.09 18.75
C LYS A 409 -20.78 10.26 19.94
N PHE A 410 -19.84 9.61 20.67
CA PHE A 410 -20.12 8.66 21.75
C PHE A 410 -20.11 9.28 23.16
N THR A 411 -19.83 10.57 23.25
CA THR A 411 -20.00 11.35 24.50
C THR A 411 -21.35 12.06 24.45
N GLU A 412 -22.14 11.93 25.50
CA GLU A 412 -23.42 12.66 25.64
C GLU A 412 -23.23 13.96 26.38
N ARG A 413 -22.39 13.99 27.42
CA ARG A 413 -22.01 15.16 28.23
C ARG A 413 -20.62 14.94 28.78
N GLY A 414 -19.88 16.02 29.06
CA GLY A 414 -18.53 15.96 29.61
C GLY A 414 -17.52 16.64 28.70
N GLU A 415 -16.36 16.04 28.55
CA GLU A 415 -15.25 16.64 27.79
C GLU A 415 -14.63 15.66 26.78
N VAL A 416 -14.04 16.24 25.73
CA VAL A 416 -13.16 15.56 24.78
C VAL A 416 -11.85 16.34 24.75
N VAL A 417 -10.75 15.64 25.09
CA VAL A 417 -9.41 16.23 25.19
C VAL A 417 -8.52 15.66 24.10
N ILE A 418 -7.92 16.54 23.31
CA ILE A 418 -6.84 16.20 22.37
C ILE A 418 -5.55 16.64 23.02
N ALA A 419 -4.73 15.66 23.46
CA ALA A 419 -3.45 15.93 24.12
C ALA A 419 -2.28 15.55 23.21
N VAL A 420 -1.19 16.31 23.30
CA VAL A 420 0.10 16.00 22.67
C VAL A 420 1.15 15.91 23.76
N GLU A 421 1.93 14.86 23.75
CA GLU A 421 3.02 14.62 24.69
C GLU A 421 4.34 14.46 23.93
N GLU A 422 5.35 15.17 24.34
CA GLU A 422 6.72 14.98 23.85
C GLU A 422 7.34 13.79 24.56
N LEU A 423 7.65 12.72 23.82
CA LEU A 423 8.29 11.52 24.35
C LEU A 423 9.82 11.61 24.30
N GLU A 424 10.34 12.11 23.18
CA GLU A 424 11.76 12.16 22.93
C GLU A 424 12.07 13.30 21.95
N ARG A 425 13.15 14.02 22.19
CA ARG A 425 13.65 15.08 21.30
C ARG A 425 15.12 14.83 20.95
N ALA A 426 15.39 14.59 19.69
CA ALA A 426 16.74 14.57 19.12
C ALA A 426 17.01 15.88 18.36
N THR A 427 18.17 16.00 17.72
CA THR A 427 18.58 17.24 17.06
C THR A 427 17.66 17.66 15.90
N GLU A 428 17.16 16.68 15.14
CA GLU A 428 16.32 16.93 13.96
C GLU A 428 14.95 16.27 14.03
N ILE A 429 14.74 15.33 14.95
CA ILE A 429 13.55 14.51 15.07
C ILE A 429 12.94 14.68 16.45
N ILE A 430 11.63 14.81 16.50
CA ILE A 430 10.83 14.80 17.72
C ILE A 430 9.83 13.66 17.67
N ARG A 431 9.75 12.87 18.74
CA ARG A 431 8.74 11.82 18.88
C ARG A 431 7.61 12.33 19.76
N LEU A 432 6.42 12.37 19.17
CA LEU A 432 5.21 12.88 19.79
C LEU A 432 4.18 11.77 19.95
N ARG A 433 3.50 11.77 21.10
CA ARG A 433 2.30 10.97 21.33
C ARG A 433 1.09 11.89 21.24
N PHE A 434 0.16 11.54 20.36
CA PHE A 434 -1.14 12.18 20.24
C PHE A 434 -2.17 11.32 20.95
N THR A 435 -3.00 11.93 21.79
CA THR A 435 -4.03 11.22 22.57
C THR A 435 -5.35 11.94 22.40
N VAL A 436 -6.41 11.23 21.98
CA VAL A 436 -7.79 11.72 21.98
C VAL A 436 -8.53 10.94 23.07
N ARG A 437 -8.92 11.66 24.14
CA ARG A 437 -9.64 11.10 25.28
C ARG A 437 -11.04 11.67 25.36
N ASP A 438 -12.03 10.84 25.60
CA ASP A 438 -13.40 11.19 25.86
C ASP A 438 -13.89 10.66 27.23
N THR A 439 -14.95 11.27 27.74
CA THR A 439 -15.66 10.86 28.95
C THR A 439 -17.00 10.17 28.60
N GLY A 440 -17.07 9.50 27.45
CA GLY A 440 -18.28 8.88 26.92
C GLY A 440 -18.61 7.51 27.53
N ILE A 441 -19.41 6.76 26.77
CA ILE A 441 -19.93 5.45 27.19
C ILE A 441 -18.86 4.37 27.41
N GLY A 442 -17.67 4.54 26.84
CA GLY A 442 -16.61 3.54 26.84
C GLY A 442 -16.91 2.32 25.96
N ILE A 443 -15.94 1.40 25.89
CA ILE A 443 -15.98 0.21 25.02
C ILE A 443 -15.68 -1.01 25.87
N PRO A 444 -16.51 -2.08 25.80
CA PRO A 444 -16.26 -3.34 26.49
C PRO A 444 -14.96 -3.99 26.01
N ALA A 445 -14.22 -4.63 26.94
CA ALA A 445 -12.91 -5.25 26.67
C ALA A 445 -12.96 -6.30 25.53
N GLU A 446 -14.07 -7.04 25.43
CA GLU A 446 -14.29 -8.07 24.41
C GLU A 446 -14.35 -7.49 22.99
N GLN A 447 -14.71 -6.22 22.86
CA GLN A 447 -14.88 -5.54 21.57
C GLN A 447 -13.63 -4.78 21.11
N LEU A 448 -12.68 -4.52 22.02
CA LEU A 448 -11.44 -3.77 21.70
C LEU A 448 -10.63 -4.41 20.57
N SER A 449 -10.55 -5.73 20.54
CA SER A 449 -9.81 -6.47 19.52
C SER A 449 -10.43 -6.41 18.11
N GLN A 450 -11.70 -6.00 18.01
CA GLN A 450 -12.46 -5.96 16.75
C GLN A 450 -12.55 -4.54 16.14
N LEU A 451 -12.16 -3.50 16.90
CA LEU A 451 -12.31 -2.09 16.50
C LEU A 451 -11.58 -1.73 15.19
N PHE A 452 -10.48 -2.39 14.90
CA PHE A 452 -9.66 -2.14 13.73
C PHE A 452 -9.91 -3.14 12.59
N ARG A 453 -11.02 -3.88 12.60
CA ARG A 453 -11.44 -4.73 11.48
C ARG A 453 -12.35 -3.94 10.54
N SER A 454 -12.13 -4.12 9.24
CA SER A 454 -12.91 -3.44 8.20
C SER A 454 -14.39 -3.80 8.28
N PHE A 455 -15.26 -2.81 8.13
CA PHE A 455 -16.72 -2.94 8.12
C PHE A 455 -17.33 -3.50 9.42
N THR A 456 -16.57 -3.53 10.52
CA THR A 456 -17.07 -3.98 11.82
C THR A 456 -17.72 -2.81 12.57
N GLN A 457 -18.95 -3.01 13.05
CA GLN A 457 -19.66 -2.09 13.92
C GLN A 457 -20.03 -2.82 15.22
N VAL A 458 -19.76 -2.18 16.34
CA VAL A 458 -19.78 -2.79 17.66
C VAL A 458 -21.17 -3.21 18.14
N ASP A 459 -22.28 -2.60 17.61
CA ASP A 459 -23.65 -2.95 17.98
C ASP A 459 -24.68 -2.67 16.88
N SER A 460 -25.51 -3.65 16.55
CA SER A 460 -26.66 -3.50 15.65
C SER A 460 -27.82 -2.66 16.22
N SER A 461 -27.82 -2.39 17.52
CA SER A 461 -28.85 -1.58 18.21
C SER A 461 -28.53 -0.08 18.20
N THR A 462 -27.25 0.30 18.17
CA THR A 462 -26.76 1.69 18.08
C THR A 462 -26.72 2.22 16.64
N THR A 463 -26.82 1.35 15.63
CA THR A 463 -26.85 1.71 14.19
C THR A 463 -28.01 2.62 13.82
N ARG A 464 -29.16 2.50 14.47
CA ARG A 464 -30.34 3.37 14.24
C ARG A 464 -30.14 4.78 14.78
N LYS A 465 -29.22 4.99 15.74
CA LYS A 465 -29.02 6.29 16.41
C LYS A 465 -27.73 7.01 15.96
N TYR A 466 -26.69 6.27 15.53
CA TYR A 466 -25.34 6.82 15.34
C TYR A 466 -24.57 6.24 14.14
N GLY A 467 -25.17 5.95 12.98
CA GLY A 467 -24.57 5.31 11.81
C GLY A 467 -23.12 5.70 11.47
N GLY A 468 -22.41 4.81 10.76
CA GLY A 468 -21.02 5.04 10.31
C GLY A 468 -20.58 3.93 9.35
N THR A 469 -19.49 4.10 8.60
CA THR A 469 -18.96 3.14 7.62
C THR A 469 -18.23 1.94 8.22
N GLY A 470 -17.71 2.08 9.45
CA GLY A 470 -16.80 1.12 10.06
C GLY A 470 -15.39 1.12 9.45
N LEU A 471 -15.09 2.10 8.58
CA LEU A 471 -13.77 2.24 7.93
C LEU A 471 -12.86 3.24 8.63
N GLY A 472 -13.40 4.25 9.32
CA GLY A 472 -12.61 5.34 9.88
C GLY A 472 -11.47 4.91 10.80
N LEU A 473 -11.70 3.97 11.73
CA LEU A 473 -10.64 3.45 12.62
C LEU A 473 -9.60 2.61 11.88
N VAL A 474 -10.02 1.85 10.86
CA VAL A 474 -9.10 1.07 10.02
C VAL A 474 -8.19 1.99 9.23
N ILE A 475 -8.76 3.06 8.65
CA ILE A 475 -7.99 4.09 7.94
C ILE A 475 -7.01 4.77 8.89
N CYS A 476 -7.45 5.16 10.10
CA CYS A 476 -6.55 5.75 11.12
C CYS A 476 -5.36 4.81 11.42
N LYS A 477 -5.62 3.53 11.66
CA LYS A 477 -4.57 2.55 11.93
C LYS A 477 -3.57 2.47 10.77
N ARG A 478 -4.05 2.33 9.55
CA ARG A 478 -3.20 2.24 8.36
C ARG A 478 -2.39 3.51 8.11
N LEU A 479 -3.00 4.69 8.28
CA LEU A 479 -2.28 5.96 8.14
C LEU A 479 -1.18 6.10 9.19
N VAL A 480 -1.46 5.75 10.45
CA VAL A 480 -0.46 5.75 11.53
C VAL A 480 0.68 4.77 11.22
N GLU A 481 0.37 3.55 10.77
CA GLU A 481 1.36 2.55 10.35
C GLU A 481 2.24 3.07 9.20
N MET A 482 1.65 3.71 8.19
CA MET A 482 2.37 4.32 7.06
C MET A 482 3.27 5.49 7.51
N MET A 483 2.84 6.26 8.52
CA MET A 483 3.64 7.33 9.13
C MET A 483 4.70 6.81 10.12
N GLY A 484 4.89 5.49 10.20
CA GLY A 484 5.90 4.84 11.05
C GLY A 484 5.52 4.74 12.52
N GLY A 485 4.23 4.87 12.86
CA GLY A 485 3.72 4.84 14.22
C GLY A 485 2.88 3.60 14.56
N GLU A 486 2.35 3.59 15.76
CA GLU A 486 1.42 2.58 16.27
C GLU A 486 0.24 3.26 16.99
N ILE A 487 -0.99 2.81 16.71
CA ILE A 487 -2.20 3.28 17.39
C ILE A 487 -2.62 2.30 18.48
N ARG A 488 -2.97 2.83 19.65
CA ARG A 488 -3.43 2.07 20.82
C ARG A 488 -4.75 2.62 21.33
N VAL A 489 -5.53 1.76 22.00
CA VAL A 489 -6.80 2.14 22.60
C VAL A 489 -6.87 1.62 24.03
N GLN A 490 -7.36 2.46 24.93
CA GLN A 490 -7.70 2.12 26.30
C GLN A 490 -9.11 2.60 26.58
N SER A 491 -9.97 1.75 27.10
CA SER A 491 -11.36 2.10 27.36
C SER A 491 -11.91 1.35 28.56
N THR A 492 -12.75 2.03 29.31
CA THR A 492 -13.50 1.45 30.43
C THR A 492 -14.95 1.86 30.28
N VAL A 493 -15.86 0.91 30.35
CA VAL A 493 -17.30 1.17 30.20
C VAL A 493 -17.74 2.21 31.24
N HIS A 494 -18.49 3.22 30.76
CA HIS A 494 -18.96 4.39 31.53
C HIS A 494 -17.88 5.32 32.09
N GLN A 495 -16.60 5.16 31.70
CA GLN A 495 -15.52 6.09 32.06
C GLN A 495 -14.91 6.79 30.87
N GLY A 496 -15.24 6.33 29.65
CA GLY A 496 -14.78 6.88 28.40
C GLY A 496 -13.72 6.05 27.71
N THR A 497 -13.17 6.62 26.64
CA THR A 497 -12.18 5.98 25.77
C THR A 497 -10.98 6.91 25.53
N SER A 498 -9.81 6.34 25.44
CA SER A 498 -8.56 7.02 25.07
C SER A 498 -7.91 6.30 23.90
N PHE A 499 -7.85 6.96 22.75
CA PHE A 499 -7.04 6.53 21.61
C PHE A 499 -5.72 7.28 21.62
N SER A 500 -4.60 6.59 21.51
CA SER A 500 -3.29 7.21 21.42
C SER A 500 -2.47 6.64 20.28
N PHE A 501 -1.65 7.48 19.63
CA PHE A 501 -0.71 7.07 18.61
C PHE A 501 0.57 7.89 18.71
N GLU A 502 1.68 7.29 18.26
CA GLU A 502 3.02 7.89 18.34
C GLU A 502 3.55 8.13 16.93
N LEU A 503 4.14 9.30 16.70
CA LEU A 503 4.78 9.65 15.44
C LEU A 503 6.14 10.26 15.68
N SER A 504 7.10 9.95 14.80
CA SER A 504 8.40 10.60 14.74
C SER A 504 8.39 11.61 13.60
N LEU A 505 8.46 12.91 13.93
CA LEU A 505 8.39 14.00 12.97
C LEU A 505 9.71 14.76 12.93
N ARG A 506 10.11 15.23 11.75
CA ARG A 506 11.29 16.10 11.63
C ARG A 506 10.93 17.53 12.05
N MET A 507 11.88 18.21 12.72
CA MET A 507 11.73 19.62 13.06
C MET A 507 12.24 20.47 11.90
N ALA A 508 11.43 21.44 11.45
CA ALA A 508 11.86 22.38 10.42
C ALA A 508 12.80 23.42 11.03
N SER A 509 13.82 23.82 10.27
CA SER A 509 14.74 24.90 10.65
C SER A 509 14.00 26.24 10.60
N SER A 510 13.32 26.60 11.67
CA SER A 510 12.65 27.89 11.77
C SER A 510 13.48 28.88 12.56
N ARG A 511 13.63 30.10 12.04
CA ARG A 511 14.08 31.24 12.84
C ARG A 511 12.99 31.51 13.88
N PRO A 512 13.32 31.63 15.17
CA PRO A 512 12.31 31.91 16.20
C PRO A 512 11.61 33.23 15.88
N VAL A 513 10.31 33.16 15.66
CA VAL A 513 9.47 34.35 15.51
C VAL A 513 9.45 35.06 16.86
N SER A 514 10.11 36.20 16.85
CA SER A 514 10.04 37.30 17.78
C SER A 514 9.83 37.01 19.28
N ARG A 515 10.92 36.91 20.01
CA ARG A 515 11.00 37.06 21.49
C ARG A 515 10.49 38.43 22.01
N GLN A 516 10.14 39.37 21.15
CA GLN A 516 9.70 40.75 21.55
C GLN A 516 8.29 40.82 22.15
N MET A 517 7.42 39.82 21.88
CA MET A 517 6.04 39.80 22.40
C MET A 517 5.92 39.41 23.88
N ILE A 518 6.93 38.77 24.47
CA ILE A 518 6.85 38.17 25.82
C ILE A 518 7.29 39.15 26.92
N ALA A 519 7.97 40.22 26.57
CA ALA A 519 8.57 41.13 27.57
C ALA A 519 7.61 41.81 28.56
N ASN A 520 6.34 42.01 28.18
CA ASN A 520 5.35 42.73 28.96
C ASN A 520 4.51 41.85 29.90
N CYS A 521 4.59 40.52 29.81
CA CYS A 521 3.79 39.60 30.62
C CYS A 521 4.50 39.08 31.86
N ARG A 522 5.81 39.35 32.00
CA ARG A 522 6.63 38.80 33.09
C ARG A 522 6.14 39.26 34.47
N ASN A 523 6.01 38.29 35.37
CA ASN A 523 5.64 38.49 36.76
C ASN A 523 4.22 39.01 37.02
N LEU A 524 3.34 39.11 35.99
CA LEU A 524 1.96 39.46 36.21
C LEU A 524 1.22 38.31 36.89
N ARG A 525 0.28 38.62 37.78
CA ARG A 525 -0.55 37.63 38.46
C ARG A 525 -1.86 37.47 37.70
N ALA A 526 -2.15 36.23 37.29
CA ALA A 526 -3.35 35.86 36.57
C ALA A 526 -4.25 34.93 37.40
N LEU A 527 -5.54 35.24 37.50
CA LEU A 527 -6.56 34.38 38.07
C LEU A 527 -7.34 33.71 36.94
N ILE A 528 -7.47 32.39 37.00
CA ILE A 528 -8.26 31.60 36.06
C ILE A 528 -9.54 31.15 36.77
N VAL A 529 -10.69 31.41 36.16
CA VAL A 529 -12.02 31.10 36.70
C VAL A 529 -12.74 30.20 35.70
N ASP A 530 -12.75 28.89 35.96
CA ASP A 530 -13.39 27.91 35.11
C ASP A 530 -13.81 26.69 35.96
N ASP A 531 -15.03 26.21 35.82
CA ASP A 531 -15.54 25.06 36.59
C ASP A 531 -14.96 23.73 36.07
N ASN A 532 -14.37 23.69 34.86
CA ASN A 532 -13.65 22.54 34.33
C ASN A 532 -12.18 22.55 34.77
N ARG A 533 -11.79 21.55 35.56
CA ARG A 533 -10.42 21.39 36.06
C ARG A 533 -9.39 21.19 34.97
N THR A 534 -9.74 20.43 33.92
CA THR A 534 -8.84 20.17 32.79
C THR A 534 -8.55 21.47 32.02
N SER A 535 -9.59 22.30 31.81
CA SER A 535 -9.46 23.64 31.21
C SER A 535 -8.55 24.55 32.03
N CYS A 536 -8.73 24.57 33.37
CA CYS A 536 -7.85 25.31 34.28
C CYS A 536 -6.39 24.89 34.14
N GLN A 537 -6.10 23.58 34.17
CA GLN A 537 -4.72 23.06 34.07
C GLN A 537 -4.05 23.43 32.75
N ILE A 538 -4.79 23.33 31.63
CA ILE A 538 -4.27 23.72 30.31
C ILE A 538 -3.94 25.21 30.27
N LEU A 539 -4.84 26.05 30.75
CA LEU A 539 -4.62 27.50 30.82
C LEU A 539 -3.46 27.88 31.75
N GLU A 540 -3.35 27.23 32.91
CA GLU A 540 -2.21 27.42 33.82
C GLU A 540 -0.89 27.14 33.13
N GLN A 541 -0.77 25.99 32.46
CA GLN A 541 0.45 25.65 31.72
C GLN A 541 0.80 26.67 30.63
N GLN A 542 -0.21 27.11 29.85
CA GLN A 542 0.00 28.12 28.80
C GLN A 542 0.45 29.47 29.33
N LEU A 543 -0.17 29.95 30.44
CA LEU A 543 0.18 31.22 31.06
C LEU A 543 1.52 31.16 31.81
N GLN A 544 1.84 30.04 32.48
CA GLN A 544 3.13 29.83 33.14
C GLN A 544 4.30 29.81 32.12
N ALA A 545 4.05 29.27 30.93
CA ALA A 545 5.03 29.34 29.84
C ALA A 545 5.32 30.78 29.35
N LEU A 546 4.44 31.71 29.64
CA LEU A 546 4.59 33.15 29.41
C LEU A 546 5.15 33.89 30.64
N GLU A 547 5.64 33.14 31.64
CA GLU A 547 6.19 33.64 32.90
C GLU A 547 5.19 34.42 33.77
N LEU A 548 3.86 34.13 33.67
CA LEU A 548 2.82 34.65 34.59
C LEU A 548 2.72 33.75 35.82
N GLN A 549 2.38 34.36 36.96
CA GLN A 549 1.99 33.64 38.15
C GLN A 549 0.48 33.35 38.10
N THR A 550 0.09 32.07 38.16
CA THR A 550 -1.30 31.65 37.95
C THR A 550 -1.90 31.10 39.23
N GLU A 551 -3.17 31.36 39.41
CA GLU A 551 -4.02 30.76 40.41
C GLU A 551 -5.39 30.40 39.76
N ALA A 552 -5.90 29.17 40.04
CA ALA A 552 -7.19 28.75 39.49
C ALA A 552 -8.26 28.61 40.56
N VAL A 553 -9.47 28.97 40.22
CA VAL A 553 -10.68 28.84 41.04
C VAL A 553 -11.85 28.33 40.20
N HIS A 554 -12.80 27.64 40.81
CA HIS A 554 -13.82 26.91 40.08
C HIS A 554 -15.23 27.51 40.14
N SER A 555 -15.40 28.73 40.70
CA SER A 555 -16.68 29.41 40.71
C SER A 555 -16.53 30.94 40.76
N GLY A 556 -17.56 31.66 40.29
CA GLY A 556 -17.58 33.11 40.34
C GLY A 556 -17.50 33.64 41.78
N GLU A 557 -18.13 32.97 42.74
CA GLU A 557 -18.12 33.37 44.15
C GLU A 557 -16.71 33.22 44.75
N GLU A 558 -15.96 32.18 44.33
CA GLU A 558 -14.57 32.00 44.77
C GLU A 558 -13.66 33.06 44.13
N ALA A 559 -13.90 33.38 42.87
CA ALA A 559 -13.19 34.45 42.17
C ALA A 559 -13.31 35.78 42.85
N LEU A 560 -14.54 36.19 43.26
CA LEU A 560 -14.77 37.43 44.00
C LEU A 560 -14.03 37.48 45.33
N ARG A 561 -14.03 36.35 46.08
CA ARG A 561 -13.29 36.23 47.34
C ARG A 561 -11.79 36.36 47.18
N ARG A 562 -11.25 35.79 46.08
CA ARG A 562 -9.80 35.77 45.79
C ARG A 562 -9.33 37.15 45.31
N VAL A 563 -10.07 37.77 44.38
CA VAL A 563 -9.75 39.10 43.87
C VAL A 563 -9.84 40.15 44.99
N GLY A 564 -10.81 40.03 45.91
CA GLY A 564 -10.93 40.92 47.08
C GLY A 564 -9.82 40.76 48.15
N ARG A 565 -9.04 39.65 48.11
CA ARG A 565 -7.96 39.39 49.06
C ARG A 565 -6.54 39.53 48.50
N GLY A 566 -6.42 39.59 47.17
CA GLY A 566 -5.13 39.57 46.47
C GLY A 566 -5.12 40.44 45.23
N ALA A 567 -4.01 41.11 44.96
CA ALA A 567 -3.84 41.87 43.73
C ALA A 567 -3.59 40.95 42.54
N PHE A 568 -4.48 40.92 41.58
CA PHE A 568 -4.34 40.24 40.27
C PHE A 568 -4.27 41.30 39.18
N ASP A 569 -3.40 41.10 38.19
CA ASP A 569 -3.29 41.99 37.04
C ASP A 569 -4.22 41.58 35.90
N LEU A 570 -4.51 40.22 35.82
CA LEU A 570 -5.30 39.61 34.77
C LEU A 570 -6.31 38.62 35.38
N VAL A 571 -7.53 38.57 34.86
CA VAL A 571 -8.53 37.54 35.21
C VAL A 571 -9.08 36.94 33.92
N LEU A 572 -8.94 35.62 33.76
CA LEU A 572 -9.59 34.88 32.68
C LEU A 572 -10.82 34.19 33.27
N ILE A 573 -12.00 34.50 32.72
CA ILE A 573 -13.29 34.03 33.28
C ILE A 573 -14.04 33.23 32.22
N ASP A 574 -14.39 31.98 32.47
CA ASP A 574 -15.33 31.27 31.63
C ASP A 574 -16.71 31.89 31.72
N TRP A 575 -17.37 32.07 30.59
CA TRP A 575 -18.73 32.58 30.54
C TRP A 575 -19.73 31.70 31.30
N ARG A 576 -19.61 30.39 31.16
CA ARG A 576 -20.46 29.39 31.85
C ARG A 576 -19.73 28.84 33.06
N LEU A 577 -20.09 29.32 34.21
CA LEU A 577 -19.62 28.77 35.49
C LEU A 577 -20.75 27.96 36.12
N GLY A 578 -20.43 26.78 36.63
CA GLY A 578 -21.35 25.97 37.45
C GLY A 578 -21.67 26.74 38.75
N GLY A 579 -22.94 26.76 39.24
CA GLY A 579 -23.25 27.25 40.59
C GLY A 579 -24.03 28.53 40.70
N GLY A 580 -24.63 29.05 39.62
CA GLY A 580 -25.64 30.15 39.69
C GLY A 580 -25.15 31.53 39.31
N MET A 581 -23.85 31.82 39.29
CA MET A 581 -23.25 33.05 38.79
C MET A 581 -22.50 32.82 37.51
N ASP A 582 -22.89 33.54 36.42
CA ASP A 582 -22.19 33.47 35.14
C ASP A 582 -20.92 34.36 35.12
N GLY A 583 -20.05 34.16 34.13
CA GLY A 583 -18.80 34.90 34.03
C GLY A 583 -18.99 36.40 33.80
N ILE A 584 -20.04 36.82 33.07
CA ILE A 584 -20.35 38.26 32.84
C ILE A 584 -20.78 38.92 34.14
N ARG A 585 -21.60 38.25 34.94
CA ARG A 585 -22.00 38.73 36.25
C ARG A 585 -20.83 38.83 37.21
N THR A 586 -19.94 37.81 37.20
CA THR A 586 -18.69 37.80 37.98
C THR A 586 -17.78 38.96 37.59
N ALA A 587 -17.58 39.20 36.28
CA ALA A 587 -16.81 40.35 35.78
C ALA A 587 -17.39 41.70 36.22
N LYS A 588 -18.72 41.86 36.14
CA LYS A 588 -19.42 43.06 36.57
C LYS A 588 -19.22 43.35 38.07
N LEU A 589 -19.33 42.32 38.92
CA LEU A 589 -19.14 42.45 40.36
C LEU A 589 -17.69 42.78 40.73
N ILE A 590 -16.70 42.22 40.02
CA ILE A 590 -15.29 42.59 40.18
C ILE A 590 -15.07 44.08 39.93
N GLY A 591 -15.72 44.62 38.90
CA GLY A 591 -15.57 46.02 38.52
C GLY A 591 -16.39 47.02 39.33
N SER A 592 -17.54 46.62 39.97
CA SER A 592 -18.49 47.49 40.59
C SER A 592 -18.61 47.37 42.12
N GLU A 593 -18.35 46.19 42.69
CA GLU A 593 -18.59 45.95 44.13
C GLU A 593 -17.30 45.79 44.93
N LEU A 594 -16.15 45.51 44.31
CA LEU A 594 -14.86 45.40 44.97
C LEU A 594 -14.14 46.74 44.95
N GLU A 595 -13.85 47.35 46.12
CA GLU A 595 -13.00 48.56 46.25
C GLU A 595 -11.54 48.15 46.10
N LEU A 596 -11.08 47.98 44.84
CA LEU A 596 -9.74 47.59 44.52
C LEU A 596 -8.86 48.81 44.17
N GLU A 597 -7.61 48.83 44.69
CA GLU A 597 -6.65 49.91 44.35
C GLU A 597 -6.33 49.92 42.85
N LYS A 598 -6.35 48.71 42.19
CA LYS A 598 -6.12 48.49 40.75
C LYS A 598 -7.07 47.44 40.24
N LEU A 599 -7.91 47.80 39.28
CA LEU A 599 -8.82 46.87 38.64
C LEU A 599 -8.02 45.91 37.73
N PRO A 600 -8.20 44.60 37.86
CA PRO A 600 -7.57 43.61 36.95
C PRO A 600 -8.13 43.75 35.54
N LYS A 601 -7.31 43.45 34.54
CA LYS A 601 -7.80 43.30 33.17
C LYS A 601 -8.57 41.98 33.05
N ILE A 602 -9.76 42.00 32.45
CA ILE A 602 -10.62 40.81 32.36
C ILE A 602 -10.70 40.31 30.94
N LEU A 603 -10.40 39.04 30.73
CA LEU A 603 -10.65 38.28 29.50
C LEU A 603 -11.80 37.29 29.74
N LEU A 604 -12.82 37.36 28.90
CA LEU A 604 -13.92 36.38 28.93
C LEU A 604 -13.59 35.21 28.03
N VAL A 605 -13.68 33.99 28.53
CA VAL A 605 -13.52 32.75 27.77
C VAL A 605 -14.93 32.23 27.45
N THR A 606 -15.20 31.85 26.21
CA THR A 606 -16.54 31.41 25.80
C THR A 606 -16.46 30.27 24.80
N ALA A 607 -17.43 29.36 24.82
CA ALA A 607 -17.67 28.42 23.71
C ALA A 607 -18.36 29.19 22.57
N TYR A 608 -17.87 29.03 21.35
CA TYR A 608 -18.21 29.66 20.09
C TYR A 608 -19.54 30.50 19.98
N GLY A 609 -19.43 31.73 19.42
CA GLY A 609 -20.39 32.33 18.49
C GLY A 609 -21.73 32.84 19.02
N ARG A 610 -21.72 33.71 20.05
CA ARG A 610 -22.90 34.59 20.30
C ARG A 610 -22.51 36.06 20.12
N ASP A 611 -22.83 36.61 18.96
CA ASP A 611 -22.63 38.04 18.63
C ASP A 611 -23.34 38.96 19.64
N ASP A 612 -24.31 38.45 20.40
CA ASP A 612 -25.06 39.13 21.44
C ASP A 612 -24.35 39.23 22.80
N LEU A 613 -23.29 38.44 23.02
CA LEU A 613 -22.55 38.42 24.29
C LEU A 613 -21.56 39.58 24.42
N TRP A 614 -20.91 40.01 23.35
CA TRP A 614 -19.86 41.02 23.39
C TRP A 614 -20.33 42.37 23.96
N PRO A 615 -21.48 42.93 23.49
CA PRO A 615 -21.97 44.21 24.06
C PRO A 615 -22.24 44.11 25.57
N ARG A 616 -22.75 42.97 26.06
CA ARG A 616 -23.00 42.72 27.49
C ARG A 616 -21.71 42.56 28.29
N ALA A 617 -20.71 41.83 27.72
CA ALA A 617 -19.42 41.66 28.34
C ALA A 617 -18.65 42.98 28.46
N GLN A 618 -18.69 43.80 27.42
CA GLN A 618 -18.06 45.13 27.42
C GLN A 618 -18.69 46.08 28.49
N GLN A 619 -20.00 46.04 28.63
CA GLN A 619 -20.71 46.78 29.70
C GLN A 619 -20.34 46.30 31.12
N ALA A 620 -19.91 45.02 31.22
CA ALA A 620 -19.43 44.43 32.46
C ALA A 620 -17.95 44.69 32.77
N GLY A 621 -17.23 45.49 31.93
CA GLY A 621 -15.82 45.81 32.13
C GLY A 621 -14.84 44.77 31.55
N VAL A 622 -15.31 43.85 30.69
CA VAL A 622 -14.46 42.86 30.01
C VAL A 622 -13.64 43.54 28.90
N GLY A 623 -12.33 43.40 28.95
CA GLY A 623 -11.40 44.01 27.99
C GLY A 623 -11.09 43.20 26.76
N GLY A 624 -11.47 41.89 26.73
CA GLY A 624 -11.27 41.04 25.61
C GLY A 624 -12.00 39.69 25.73
N MET A 625 -12.10 38.95 24.64
CA MET A 625 -12.78 37.64 24.59
C MET A 625 -11.92 36.58 23.89
N LEU A 626 -11.92 35.37 24.44
CA LEU A 626 -11.29 34.17 23.86
C LEU A 626 -12.36 33.11 23.58
N ILE A 627 -12.20 32.41 22.51
CA ILE A 627 -13.11 31.31 22.09
C ILE A 627 -12.47 29.97 22.40
N LYS A 628 -13.19 29.11 23.13
CA LYS A 628 -12.79 27.69 23.33
C LYS A 628 -12.97 26.90 22.01
N PRO A 629 -12.05 25.99 21.66
CA PRO A 629 -10.82 25.66 22.36
C PRO A 629 -9.73 26.71 22.17
N ILE A 630 -9.07 27.09 23.27
CA ILE A 630 -8.09 28.17 23.30
C ILE A 630 -6.81 27.74 22.60
N GLN A 631 -6.44 28.45 21.56
CA GLN A 631 -5.19 28.23 20.82
C GLN A 631 -4.10 29.19 21.33
N LYS A 632 -2.85 28.74 21.34
CA LYS A 632 -1.68 29.51 21.77
C LYS A 632 -1.60 30.91 21.13
N LEU A 633 -1.73 30.97 19.81
CA LEU A 633 -1.67 32.25 19.08
C LEU A 633 -2.82 33.19 19.45
N ALA A 634 -4.05 32.67 19.63
CA ALA A 634 -5.21 33.47 20.03
C ALA A 634 -5.05 34.04 21.44
N LEU A 635 -4.54 33.23 22.40
CA LEU A 635 -4.23 33.69 23.76
C LEU A 635 -3.17 34.78 23.73
N HIS A 636 -2.05 34.57 23.01
CA HIS A 636 -0.96 35.56 22.87
C HIS A 636 -1.49 36.88 22.29
N THR A 637 -2.30 36.84 21.25
CA THR A 637 -2.87 38.04 20.60
C THR A 637 -3.82 38.77 21.54
N ALA A 638 -4.69 38.04 22.24
CA ALA A 638 -5.61 38.64 23.20
C ALA A 638 -4.90 39.33 24.38
N LEU A 639 -3.86 38.68 24.92
CA LEU A 639 -3.03 39.23 25.99
C LEU A 639 -2.27 40.50 25.53
N ASN A 640 -1.68 40.44 24.33
CA ASN A 640 -0.95 41.59 23.78
C ASN A 640 -1.87 42.81 23.59
N ASN A 641 -3.05 42.61 23.01
CA ASN A 641 -4.05 43.68 22.80
C ASN A 641 -4.55 44.24 24.12
N LEU A 642 -4.70 43.43 25.16
CA LEU A 642 -5.21 43.85 26.46
C LEU A 642 -4.15 44.58 27.29
N LEU A 643 -2.89 44.24 27.18
CA LEU A 643 -1.77 44.76 27.98
C LEU A 643 -1.07 45.98 27.35
N GLN A 644 -1.22 46.22 26.04
CA GLN A 644 -0.68 47.38 25.32
C GLN A 644 -1.79 48.26 24.72
N PRO A 645 -2.43 49.17 25.47
CA PRO A 645 -3.53 49.97 24.96
C PRO A 645 -3.11 51.21 24.17
N ASN A 646 -1.86 51.46 23.82
CA ASN A 646 -1.41 52.67 23.17
C ASN A 646 -0.56 52.46 21.93
N ALA A 647 -1.21 52.29 20.79
CA ALA A 647 -0.71 52.69 19.48
C ALA A 647 -1.92 53.05 18.63
N ASP A 648 -2.09 54.37 18.40
CA ASP A 648 -3.08 55.06 17.60
C ASP A 648 -3.86 54.20 16.58
N SER A 649 -5.00 53.65 16.98
CA SER A 649 -6.08 53.30 16.09
C SER A 649 -7.39 53.33 16.87
N ASP A 650 -8.36 54.13 16.39
CA ASP A 650 -9.74 54.23 16.88
C ASP A 650 -10.30 52.85 17.27
N GLY A 651 -10.58 52.72 18.60
CA GLY A 651 -10.83 51.43 19.25
C GLY A 651 -12.21 50.83 19.02
N THR A 652 -12.73 50.80 17.79
CA THR A 652 -14.06 50.23 17.52
C THR A 652 -14.10 49.06 16.57
N ASP A 653 -13.01 48.75 15.84
CA ASP A 653 -13.11 47.73 14.77
C ASP A 653 -12.28 46.41 14.93
N SER A 654 -11.43 46.31 15.97
CA SER A 654 -10.54 45.13 16.05
C SER A 654 -11.15 43.87 16.72
N PHE A 655 -12.35 43.98 17.33
CA PHE A 655 -13.03 42.82 17.97
C PHE A 655 -14.23 42.25 17.22
N GLN A 656 -14.67 42.91 16.13
CA GLN A 656 -15.71 42.32 15.25
C GLN A 656 -15.18 41.27 14.26
N SER A 657 -13.88 41.01 14.20
CA SER A 657 -13.28 40.14 13.16
C SER A 657 -13.12 38.69 13.52
N ASN A 658 -14.05 38.10 14.31
CA ASN A 658 -14.20 36.63 14.32
C ASN A 658 -15.55 36.14 13.70
N LYS A 659 -16.34 37.00 13.10
CA LYS A 659 -16.96 36.62 11.84
C LYS A 659 -15.79 36.47 10.89
N MET A 660 -15.68 35.33 10.20
CA MET A 660 -14.84 35.19 8.99
C MET A 660 -15.09 36.44 8.14
N ALA A 661 -14.37 37.54 8.43
CA ALA A 661 -14.46 38.76 7.64
C ALA A 661 -14.02 38.35 6.24
N GLU A 662 -14.92 38.46 5.28
CA GLU A 662 -14.50 38.40 3.89
C GLU A 662 -13.31 39.36 3.76
N PRO A 663 -12.21 38.92 3.19
CA PRO A 663 -11.03 39.74 3.01
C PRO A 663 -11.44 41.03 2.31
N ASP A 664 -10.86 42.17 2.71
CA ASP A 664 -11.22 43.48 2.14
C ASP A 664 -10.96 43.52 0.62
N LEU A 665 -12.01 43.32 -0.15
CA LEU A 665 -11.98 43.27 -1.61
C LEU A 665 -12.06 44.66 -2.25
N SER A 666 -12.14 45.72 -1.46
CA SER A 666 -12.37 47.12 -1.93
C SER A 666 -11.39 47.54 -3.04
N LYS A 667 -10.14 47.08 -2.93
CA LYS A 667 -9.03 47.38 -3.86
C LYS A 667 -9.07 46.64 -5.19
N ILE A 668 -9.80 45.52 -5.27
CA ILE A 668 -9.87 44.64 -6.45
C ILE A 668 -11.29 44.50 -7.00
N ARG A 669 -12.29 45.17 -6.44
CA ARG A 669 -13.67 45.19 -6.95
C ARG A 669 -13.72 45.67 -8.40
N GLY A 670 -14.60 45.06 -9.21
CA GLY A 670 -14.73 45.39 -10.64
C GLY A 670 -13.60 44.84 -11.53
N SER A 671 -12.70 44.01 -10.99
CA SER A 671 -11.70 43.28 -11.80
C SER A 671 -12.37 42.26 -12.69
N ARG A 672 -11.78 42.09 -13.90
CA ARG A 672 -12.27 41.14 -14.91
C ARG A 672 -11.57 39.83 -14.76
N ILE A 673 -12.32 38.76 -14.55
CA ILE A 673 -11.84 37.39 -14.34
C ILE A 673 -12.34 36.53 -15.51
N LEU A 674 -11.46 35.79 -16.16
CA LEU A 674 -11.83 34.75 -17.10
C LEU A 674 -11.91 33.41 -16.35
N LEU A 675 -13.09 32.82 -16.33
CA LEU A 675 -13.30 31.48 -15.79
C LEU A 675 -13.31 30.47 -16.90
N VAL A 676 -12.37 29.51 -16.88
CA VAL A 676 -12.26 28.43 -17.85
C VAL A 676 -12.60 27.12 -17.16
N GLU A 677 -13.74 26.55 -17.50
CA GLU A 677 -14.33 25.37 -16.87
C GLU A 677 -15.24 24.67 -17.89
N ASP A 678 -15.20 23.37 -18.01
CA ASP A 678 -16.00 22.62 -18.99
C ASP A 678 -17.41 22.28 -18.50
N ASN A 679 -17.59 22.20 -17.17
CA ASN A 679 -18.86 21.82 -16.56
C ASN A 679 -19.75 23.05 -16.35
N GLU A 680 -20.90 23.10 -17.03
CA GLU A 680 -21.85 24.23 -16.96
C GLU A 680 -22.29 24.58 -15.54
N LEU A 681 -22.44 23.59 -14.65
CA LEU A 681 -22.86 23.81 -13.28
C LEU A 681 -21.77 24.49 -12.45
N ASN A 682 -20.51 24.03 -12.60
CA ASN A 682 -19.35 24.64 -11.97
C ASN A 682 -19.14 26.07 -12.47
N GLN A 683 -19.35 26.29 -13.78
CA GLN A 683 -19.34 27.63 -14.37
C GLN A 683 -20.37 28.58 -13.70
N GLN A 684 -21.61 28.07 -13.53
CA GLN A 684 -22.68 28.85 -12.90
C GLN A 684 -22.36 29.16 -11.44
N LEU A 685 -21.90 28.17 -10.67
CA LEU A 685 -21.55 28.31 -9.26
C LEU A 685 -20.42 29.32 -9.08
N ALA A 686 -19.29 29.14 -9.76
CA ALA A 686 -18.13 30.03 -9.66
C ALA A 686 -18.45 31.45 -10.14
N THR A 687 -19.21 31.58 -11.24
CA THR A 687 -19.65 32.87 -11.77
C THR A 687 -20.52 33.60 -10.77
N GLU A 688 -21.49 32.94 -10.16
CA GLU A 688 -22.40 33.54 -9.17
C GLU A 688 -21.63 34.01 -7.92
N LEU A 689 -20.73 33.16 -7.39
CA LEU A 689 -19.88 33.46 -6.22
C LEU A 689 -19.02 34.73 -6.47
N LEU A 690 -18.46 34.86 -7.67
CA LEU A 690 -17.61 36.00 -8.04
C LEU A 690 -18.44 37.27 -8.31
N ARG A 691 -19.59 37.18 -9.01
CA ARG A 691 -20.48 38.31 -9.32
C ARG A 691 -21.12 38.92 -8.09
N GLN A 692 -21.48 38.10 -7.09
CA GLN A 692 -21.99 38.59 -5.80
C GLN A 692 -20.96 39.47 -5.06
N ARG A 693 -19.66 39.34 -5.39
CA ARG A 693 -18.57 40.17 -4.85
C ARG A 693 -18.12 41.31 -5.78
N ASN A 694 -18.97 41.63 -6.79
CA ASN A 694 -18.75 42.68 -7.76
C ASN A 694 -17.54 42.49 -8.70
N PHE A 695 -17.18 41.22 -9.05
CA PHE A 695 -16.25 40.92 -10.12
C PHE A 695 -16.98 40.81 -11.47
N VAL A 696 -16.32 41.20 -12.55
CA VAL A 696 -16.80 40.98 -13.93
C VAL A 696 -16.26 39.62 -14.41
N VAL A 697 -17.16 38.68 -14.70
CA VAL A 697 -16.77 37.29 -15.03
C VAL A 697 -17.25 36.93 -16.43
N ASP A 698 -16.31 36.58 -17.29
CA ASP A 698 -16.55 35.94 -18.58
C ASP A 698 -16.17 34.46 -18.46
N VAL A 699 -16.83 33.56 -19.24
CA VAL A 699 -16.68 32.10 -19.15
C VAL A 699 -16.21 31.55 -20.48
N ALA A 700 -15.28 30.61 -20.43
CA ALA A 700 -14.84 29.81 -21.58
C ALA A 700 -14.98 28.31 -21.23
N PRO A 701 -15.52 27.47 -22.14
CA PRO A 701 -15.77 26.04 -21.83
C PRO A 701 -14.55 25.12 -22.01
N ASN A 702 -13.43 25.62 -22.53
CA ASN A 702 -12.18 24.86 -22.70
C ASN A 702 -11.00 25.81 -22.97
N GLY A 703 -9.78 25.24 -22.96
CA GLY A 703 -8.55 26.01 -23.18
C GLY A 703 -8.49 26.72 -24.53
N GLN A 704 -9.03 26.12 -25.59
CA GLN A 704 -9.05 26.73 -26.92
C GLN A 704 -9.92 28.01 -26.97
N GLU A 705 -11.12 27.97 -26.38
CA GLU A 705 -11.98 29.14 -26.28
C GLU A 705 -11.39 30.21 -25.35
N ALA A 706 -10.70 29.81 -24.27
CA ALA A 706 -9.97 30.72 -23.42
C ALA A 706 -8.93 31.53 -24.22
N LEU A 707 -8.16 30.88 -25.11
CA LEU A 707 -7.21 31.56 -26.00
C LEU A 707 -7.90 32.55 -26.96
N ASN A 708 -9.07 32.18 -27.46
CA ASN A 708 -9.85 33.04 -28.40
C ASN A 708 -10.38 34.30 -27.67
N VAL A 709 -10.87 34.11 -26.44
CA VAL A 709 -11.41 35.20 -25.61
C VAL A 709 -10.30 36.16 -25.15
N LEU A 710 -9.16 35.64 -24.71
CA LEU A 710 -7.98 36.42 -24.27
C LEU A 710 -7.36 37.25 -25.40
N ARG A 711 -7.48 36.84 -26.64
CA ARG A 711 -7.04 37.65 -27.80
C ARG A 711 -7.91 38.85 -28.07
N ARG A 712 -9.19 38.84 -27.63
CA ARG A 712 -10.18 39.88 -27.92
C ARG A 712 -10.34 40.89 -26.76
N GLN A 713 -10.07 40.42 -25.53
CA GLN A 713 -10.29 41.22 -24.32
C GLN A 713 -9.15 40.97 -23.31
N SER A 714 -8.88 42.01 -22.47
CA SER A 714 -7.92 41.91 -21.37
C SER A 714 -8.63 41.52 -20.09
N TYR A 715 -7.95 40.71 -19.29
CA TYR A 715 -8.40 40.20 -18.00
C TYR A 715 -7.35 40.48 -16.93
N ASP A 716 -7.81 40.68 -15.69
CA ASP A 716 -6.94 40.89 -14.53
C ASP A 716 -6.42 39.56 -13.98
N LEU A 717 -7.16 38.42 -14.22
CA LEU A 717 -6.81 37.09 -13.76
C LEU A 717 -7.59 36.03 -14.56
N VAL A 718 -7.00 34.84 -14.70
CA VAL A 718 -7.63 33.63 -15.28
C VAL A 718 -7.73 32.55 -14.20
N LEU A 719 -8.94 32.01 -13.98
CA LEU A 719 -9.18 30.76 -13.27
C LEU A 719 -9.28 29.65 -14.32
N MET A 720 -8.34 28.72 -14.29
CA MET A 720 -8.16 27.72 -15.34
C MET A 720 -8.35 26.31 -14.81
N ASP A 721 -9.38 25.61 -15.24
CA ASP A 721 -9.48 24.17 -14.98
C ASP A 721 -8.33 23.43 -15.67
N VAL A 722 -7.73 22.49 -14.97
CA VAL A 722 -6.64 21.68 -15.48
C VAL A 722 -7.16 20.63 -16.45
N GLN A 723 -8.25 19.95 -16.13
CA GLN A 723 -8.80 18.84 -16.91
C GLN A 723 -10.03 19.28 -17.70
N MET A 724 -9.86 19.50 -19.00
CA MET A 724 -10.92 19.91 -19.92
C MET A 724 -10.79 19.21 -21.27
N PRO A 725 -11.91 18.98 -21.98
CA PRO A 725 -11.88 18.45 -23.35
C PRO A 725 -11.32 19.47 -24.34
N VAL A 726 -10.89 19.03 -25.52
CA VAL A 726 -10.36 19.79 -26.66
C VAL A 726 -8.95 20.33 -26.41
N MET A 727 -8.72 21.09 -25.33
CA MET A 727 -7.43 21.62 -24.90
C MET A 727 -7.46 21.74 -23.38
N ASP A 728 -6.55 21.06 -22.72
CA ASP A 728 -6.43 21.09 -21.27
C ASP A 728 -5.80 22.41 -20.77
N GLY A 729 -5.91 22.66 -19.44
CA GLY A 729 -5.42 23.88 -18.85
C GLY A 729 -3.91 24.03 -18.87
N TYR A 730 -3.17 22.92 -18.83
CA TYR A 730 -1.71 22.94 -18.93
C TYR A 730 -1.26 23.33 -20.34
N GLU A 731 -1.89 22.75 -21.36
CA GLU A 731 -1.59 23.04 -22.75
C GLU A 731 -1.93 24.51 -23.09
N ALA A 732 -3.12 24.98 -22.64
CA ALA A 732 -3.54 26.38 -22.81
C ALA A 732 -2.54 27.34 -22.13
N THR A 733 -2.06 27.02 -20.92
CA THR A 733 -1.10 27.87 -20.20
C THR A 733 0.26 27.90 -20.90
N ARG A 734 0.80 26.75 -21.38
CA ARG A 734 2.04 26.73 -22.18
C ARG A 734 1.94 27.62 -23.41
N PHE A 735 0.78 27.61 -24.06
CA PHE A 735 0.53 28.47 -25.23
C PHE A 735 0.51 29.95 -24.85
N LEU A 736 -0.17 30.31 -23.76
CA LEU A 736 -0.24 31.69 -23.25
C LEU A 736 1.14 32.21 -22.85
N ARG A 737 1.96 31.42 -22.17
CA ARG A 737 3.29 31.85 -21.72
C ARG A 737 4.31 32.05 -22.86
N ARG A 738 4.04 31.52 -24.06
CA ARG A 738 4.83 31.78 -25.26
C ARG A 738 4.53 33.15 -25.87
N LEU A 739 3.37 33.73 -25.54
CA LEU A 739 2.95 35.02 -26.05
C LEU A 739 3.39 36.16 -25.13
N PRO A 740 4.22 37.15 -25.54
CA PRO A 740 4.76 38.17 -24.65
C PRO A 740 3.70 38.95 -23.85
N GLN A 741 2.53 39.18 -24.45
CA GLN A 741 1.43 39.95 -23.88
C GLN A 741 0.73 39.24 -22.70
N PHE A 742 0.87 37.93 -22.53
CA PHE A 742 0.25 37.16 -21.47
C PHE A 742 1.26 36.61 -20.46
N LYS A 743 2.52 37.04 -20.56
CA LYS A 743 3.59 36.54 -19.71
C LYS A 743 3.37 36.85 -18.23
N GLU A 744 2.82 38.04 -17.97
CA GLU A 744 2.53 38.54 -16.62
C GLU A 744 1.07 38.31 -16.16
N LEU A 745 0.20 37.77 -17.04
CA LEU A 745 -1.21 37.53 -16.70
C LEU A 745 -1.30 36.44 -15.63
N PRO A 746 -1.88 36.73 -14.43
CA PRO A 746 -2.06 35.71 -13.40
C PRO A 746 -2.99 34.58 -13.87
N ILE A 747 -2.53 33.34 -13.80
CA ILE A 747 -3.31 32.13 -14.10
C ILE A 747 -3.29 31.26 -12.86
N ILE A 748 -4.46 30.99 -12.29
CA ILE A 748 -4.65 30.10 -11.13
C ILE A 748 -5.27 28.80 -11.61
N ALA A 749 -4.60 27.66 -11.33
CA ALA A 749 -5.12 26.35 -11.63
C ALA A 749 -6.34 26.03 -10.75
N MET A 750 -7.36 25.39 -11.30
CA MET A 750 -8.42 24.72 -10.57
C MET A 750 -8.20 23.21 -10.70
N THR A 751 -7.80 22.53 -9.61
CA THR A 751 -7.37 21.12 -9.63
C THR A 751 -8.38 20.20 -8.94
N ALA A 752 -8.52 18.96 -9.42
CA ALA A 752 -9.40 17.97 -8.79
C ALA A 752 -8.86 17.45 -7.45
N ASN A 753 -7.54 17.53 -7.23
CA ASN A 753 -6.85 17.10 -6.01
C ASN A 753 -6.06 18.26 -5.39
N ALA A 754 -5.94 18.23 -4.07
CA ALA A 754 -5.09 19.15 -3.30
C ALA A 754 -3.64 18.66 -3.19
N LEU A 755 -3.20 17.68 -4.02
CA LEU A 755 -1.90 17.06 -3.93
C LEU A 755 -0.77 17.99 -4.38
N HIS A 756 0.37 17.91 -3.71
CA HIS A 756 1.57 18.71 -3.98
C HIS A 756 2.07 18.55 -5.43
N THR A 757 1.92 17.35 -5.99
CA THR A 757 2.27 17.02 -7.38
C THR A 757 1.49 17.83 -8.41
N ASP A 758 0.18 18.05 -8.20
CA ASP A 758 -0.66 18.83 -9.12
C ASP A 758 -0.28 20.33 -9.06
N ARG A 759 0.09 20.80 -7.86
CA ARG A 759 0.60 22.16 -7.68
C ARG A 759 1.94 22.39 -8.35
N GLU A 760 2.90 21.48 -8.15
CA GLU A 760 4.22 21.57 -8.78
C GLU A 760 4.10 21.55 -10.29
N GLN A 761 3.31 20.66 -10.83
CA GLN A 761 3.05 20.57 -12.26
C GLN A 761 2.40 21.84 -12.82
N ALA A 762 1.46 22.45 -12.10
CA ALA A 762 0.86 23.71 -12.48
C ALA A 762 1.91 24.85 -12.52
N LEU A 763 2.77 24.93 -11.51
CA LEU A 763 3.85 25.92 -11.44
C LEU A 763 4.91 25.72 -12.53
N GLU A 764 5.32 24.48 -12.80
CA GLU A 764 6.28 24.15 -13.87
C GLU A 764 5.78 24.58 -15.25
N VAL A 765 4.49 24.44 -15.51
CA VAL A 765 3.86 24.85 -16.76
C VAL A 765 3.75 26.38 -16.90
N GLY A 766 3.95 27.11 -15.76
CA GLY A 766 3.92 28.57 -15.71
C GLY A 766 2.62 29.16 -15.18
N MET A 767 1.78 28.39 -14.49
CA MET A 767 0.67 28.94 -13.69
C MET A 767 1.22 29.60 -12.44
N ASN A 768 0.47 30.52 -11.85
CA ASN A 768 0.91 31.31 -10.70
C ASN A 768 0.54 30.69 -9.37
N ASP A 769 -0.59 29.97 -9.29
CA ASP A 769 -1.07 29.32 -8.07
C ASP A 769 -2.12 28.25 -8.41
N HIS A 770 -2.69 27.60 -7.39
CA HIS A 770 -3.75 26.62 -7.56
C HIS A 770 -4.86 26.76 -6.51
N ILE A 771 -6.06 26.26 -6.83
CA ILE A 771 -7.24 26.15 -5.97
C ILE A 771 -7.82 24.74 -6.16
N PRO A 772 -7.96 23.93 -5.09
CA PRO A 772 -8.58 22.62 -5.19
C PRO A 772 -10.09 22.73 -5.45
N LYS A 773 -10.65 21.82 -6.20
CA LYS A 773 -12.09 21.61 -6.34
C LYS A 773 -12.58 20.62 -5.24
N PRO A 774 -13.73 20.91 -4.55
CA PRO A 774 -14.65 22.02 -4.78
C PRO A 774 -14.08 23.35 -4.30
N ILE A 775 -14.41 24.44 -5.04
CA ILE A 775 -13.89 25.78 -4.77
C ILE A 775 -14.39 26.28 -3.41
N GLU A 776 -13.47 26.43 -2.47
CA GLU A 776 -13.74 27.05 -1.17
C GLU A 776 -13.69 28.57 -1.31
N LEU A 777 -14.78 29.26 -0.92
CA LEU A 777 -14.93 30.71 -1.13
C LEU A 777 -13.79 31.51 -0.50
N GLN A 778 -13.43 31.22 0.75
CA GLN A 778 -12.39 31.96 1.47
C GLN A 778 -11.01 31.81 0.81
N LEU A 779 -10.68 30.60 0.38
CA LEU A 779 -9.44 30.34 -0.33
C LEU A 779 -9.42 31.05 -1.69
N LEU A 780 -10.53 31.01 -2.45
CA LEU A 780 -10.66 31.71 -3.71
C LEU A 780 -10.43 33.23 -3.51
N LEU A 781 -11.11 33.86 -2.54
CA LEU A 781 -10.99 35.31 -2.28
C LEU A 781 -9.57 35.68 -1.83
N SER A 782 -8.93 34.88 -1.00
CA SER A 782 -7.56 35.13 -0.57
C SER A 782 -6.57 35.08 -1.74
N LYS A 783 -6.73 34.12 -2.67
CA LYS A 783 -5.89 34.00 -3.87
C LYS A 783 -6.13 35.14 -4.86
N LEU A 784 -7.39 35.60 -5.01
CA LEU A 784 -7.71 36.78 -5.84
C LEU A 784 -7.02 38.03 -5.29
N LEU A 785 -7.03 38.25 -3.98
CA LEU A 785 -6.31 39.37 -3.35
C LEU A 785 -4.80 39.30 -3.52
N GLN A 786 -4.26 38.13 -3.50
CA GLN A 786 -2.83 37.91 -3.66
C GLN A 786 -2.35 38.23 -5.09
N TRP A 787 -3.14 37.87 -6.10
CA TRP A 787 -2.71 37.89 -7.49
C TRP A 787 -3.29 39.00 -8.34
N ILE A 788 -4.42 39.64 -7.95
CA ILE A 788 -4.95 40.79 -8.67
C ILE A 788 -4.29 42.07 -8.11
N PRO A 789 -3.56 42.85 -8.92
CA PRO A 789 -2.96 44.09 -8.48
C PRO A 789 -4.03 45.12 -8.07
N PRO A 790 -3.81 45.91 -6.99
CA PRO A 790 -4.75 46.93 -6.54
C PRO A 790 -4.93 48.00 -7.63
N LYS A 791 -6.18 48.25 -8.03
CA LYS A 791 -6.50 49.33 -8.96
C LYS A 791 -6.25 50.66 -8.29
N LYS A 792 -5.42 51.53 -8.86
CA LYS A 792 -5.30 52.93 -8.46
C LYS A 792 -6.67 53.59 -8.70
N ASN A 793 -7.22 54.22 -7.65
CA ASN A 793 -8.49 54.95 -7.73
C ASN A 793 -8.44 55.97 -8.83
N GLU A 794 -8.94 55.68 -10.00
CA GLU A 794 -9.52 56.66 -10.89
C GLU A 794 -10.99 56.76 -10.53
N THR A 795 -11.32 57.90 -9.94
CA THR A 795 -12.67 58.35 -9.56
C THR A 795 -13.49 58.55 -10.84
N THR A 796 -14.09 57.50 -11.32
CA THR A 796 -15.30 57.61 -12.14
C THR A 796 -16.18 56.43 -11.80
N VAL A 797 -17.08 56.69 -10.88
CA VAL A 797 -18.26 55.89 -10.62
C VAL A 797 -19.13 55.96 -11.88
N PRO A 798 -19.33 54.83 -12.61
CA PRO A 798 -20.57 54.73 -13.36
C PRO A 798 -21.60 54.33 -12.27
N THR A 799 -22.41 55.32 -11.95
CA THR A 799 -23.67 55.07 -11.28
C THR A 799 -24.40 53.96 -11.98
N ASN A 800 -24.42 52.77 -11.38
CA ASN A 800 -25.39 51.76 -11.70
C ASN A 800 -26.74 52.36 -11.32
N GLN A 801 -27.39 52.92 -12.28
CA GLN A 801 -28.84 53.03 -12.20
C GLN A 801 -29.37 51.60 -12.05
N PRO A 802 -30.21 51.32 -11.08
CA PRO A 802 -30.98 50.09 -11.08
C PRO A 802 -31.83 50.16 -12.37
N LEU A 803 -31.57 49.24 -13.30
CA LEU A 803 -32.58 48.92 -14.30
C LEU A 803 -33.70 48.15 -13.57
N GLU A 804 -34.48 48.90 -12.80
CA GLU A 804 -35.84 48.56 -12.52
C GLU A 804 -36.67 49.03 -13.73
N SER A 805 -36.73 48.21 -14.75
CA SER A 805 -37.90 48.11 -15.56
C SER A 805 -38.98 47.47 -14.68
N PRO A 806 -40.18 48.00 -14.64
CA PRO A 806 -41.27 47.38 -13.91
C PRO A 806 -41.43 45.93 -14.43
N PRO A 807 -41.76 44.97 -13.55
CA PRO A 807 -41.89 43.56 -13.94
C PRO A 807 -42.91 43.52 -15.09
N LYS A 808 -42.47 43.06 -16.26
CA LYS A 808 -43.39 42.75 -17.36
C LYS A 808 -44.34 41.68 -16.84
N GLU A 809 -45.62 41.99 -16.74
CA GLU A 809 -46.66 41.04 -16.39
C GLU A 809 -46.73 40.01 -17.52
N LEU A 810 -46.31 38.77 -17.20
CA LEU A 810 -46.43 37.65 -18.11
C LEU A 810 -47.92 37.23 -18.24
N PRO A 811 -48.41 36.92 -19.42
CA PRO A 811 -49.79 36.53 -19.62
C PRO A 811 -50.06 35.23 -18.88
N ALA A 812 -51.17 35.16 -18.17
CA ALA A 812 -51.53 34.07 -17.29
C ALA A 812 -51.78 32.72 -18.06
N ASN A 813 -52.01 32.77 -19.35
CA ASN A 813 -52.34 31.63 -20.19
C ASN A 813 -51.62 31.68 -21.54
N VAL A 814 -50.61 30.82 -21.72
CA VAL A 814 -49.87 30.62 -22.97
C VAL A 814 -50.03 29.17 -23.41
N PRO A 815 -50.54 28.88 -24.61
CA PRO A 815 -50.71 27.49 -25.07
C PRO A 815 -49.40 26.72 -25.06
N GLY A 816 -49.30 25.61 -24.32
CA GLY A 816 -48.12 24.76 -24.18
C GLY A 816 -47.24 25.10 -22.97
N LEU A 817 -47.45 26.23 -22.25
CA LEU A 817 -46.66 26.63 -21.09
C LEU A 817 -47.55 26.94 -19.88
N ALA A 818 -47.40 26.20 -18.80
CA ALA A 818 -48.02 26.49 -17.50
C ALA A 818 -47.15 27.48 -16.68
N ILE A 819 -47.14 28.76 -17.11
CA ILE A 819 -46.27 29.83 -16.60
C ILE A 819 -46.38 29.96 -15.06
N ALA A 820 -47.61 29.96 -14.53
CA ALA A 820 -47.81 30.06 -13.09
C ALA A 820 -47.16 28.88 -12.31
N THR A 821 -47.20 27.69 -12.87
CA THR A 821 -46.56 26.49 -12.25
C THR A 821 -45.05 26.62 -12.31
N ALA A 822 -44.47 27.09 -13.41
CA ALA A 822 -43.03 27.30 -13.58
C ALA A 822 -42.54 28.45 -12.68
N LEU A 823 -43.27 29.58 -12.61
CA LEU A 823 -42.94 30.72 -11.74
C LEU A 823 -43.01 30.34 -10.26
N ASN A 824 -43.98 29.51 -9.84
CA ASN A 824 -44.02 28.98 -8.48
C ASN A 824 -42.80 28.16 -8.14
N ARG A 825 -42.27 27.38 -9.06
CA ARG A 825 -41.02 26.63 -8.89
C ARG A 825 -39.77 27.54 -8.88
N LEU A 826 -39.82 28.70 -9.49
CA LEU A 826 -38.77 29.70 -9.59
C LEU A 826 -38.95 30.87 -8.62
N ASN A 827 -39.73 30.71 -7.55
CA ASN A 827 -39.98 31.72 -6.53
C ASN A 827 -40.42 33.06 -7.11
N GLN A 828 -41.31 33.04 -8.13
CA GLN A 828 -41.84 34.19 -8.82
C GLN A 828 -40.76 35.06 -9.53
N ASN A 829 -39.57 34.49 -9.79
CA ASN A 829 -38.52 35.20 -10.50
C ASN A 829 -38.75 35.20 -12.02
N THR A 830 -39.48 36.19 -12.48
CA THR A 830 -39.87 36.41 -13.88
C THR A 830 -38.65 36.59 -14.80
N SER A 831 -37.62 37.30 -14.33
CA SER A 831 -36.40 37.54 -15.14
C SER A 831 -35.58 36.26 -15.34
N LEU A 832 -35.52 35.38 -14.35
CA LEU A 832 -34.89 34.06 -14.45
C LEU A 832 -35.69 33.15 -15.41
N TYR A 833 -37.03 33.18 -15.30
CA TYR A 833 -37.91 32.41 -16.19
C TYR A 833 -37.73 32.79 -17.64
N LEU A 834 -37.70 34.09 -17.97
CA LEU A 834 -37.48 34.59 -19.34
C LEU A 834 -36.09 34.19 -19.88
N ARG A 835 -35.04 34.20 -19.04
CA ARG A 835 -33.71 33.72 -19.46
C ARG A 835 -33.72 32.22 -19.74
N LEU A 836 -34.40 31.40 -18.95
CA LEU A 836 -34.53 29.98 -19.19
C LEU A 836 -35.26 29.68 -20.48
N LEU A 837 -36.27 30.48 -20.82
CA LEU A 837 -36.97 30.38 -22.10
C LEU A 837 -36.07 30.75 -23.30
N ASP A 838 -35.23 31.79 -23.18
CA ASP A 838 -34.26 32.18 -24.22
C ASP A 838 -33.20 31.06 -24.47
N VAL A 839 -32.66 30.50 -23.38
CA VAL A 839 -31.70 29.38 -23.49
C VAL A 839 -32.37 28.15 -24.09
N PHE A 840 -33.63 27.86 -23.72
CA PHE A 840 -34.39 26.77 -24.31
C PHE A 840 -34.59 26.95 -25.81
N GLN A 841 -34.99 28.15 -26.25
CA GLN A 841 -35.20 28.47 -27.66
C GLN A 841 -33.92 28.25 -28.46
N ARG A 842 -32.76 28.73 -27.99
CA ARG A 842 -31.48 28.60 -28.68
C ARG A 842 -31.01 27.16 -28.77
N ASN A 843 -31.13 26.39 -27.69
CA ASN A 843 -30.53 25.05 -27.61
C ASN A 843 -31.45 23.98 -28.21
N GLN A 844 -32.76 24.17 -28.23
CA GLN A 844 -33.71 23.16 -28.67
C GLN A 844 -34.32 23.40 -30.07
N SER A 845 -33.96 24.50 -30.75
CA SER A 845 -34.47 24.83 -32.09
C SER A 845 -34.28 23.71 -33.12
N ASN A 846 -33.15 23.01 -33.09
CA ASN A 846 -32.78 21.97 -34.05
C ASN A 846 -32.93 20.55 -33.46
N THR A 847 -33.55 20.39 -32.29
CA THR A 847 -33.61 19.07 -31.63
C THR A 847 -34.49 18.08 -32.39
N ALA A 848 -35.55 18.52 -33.03
CA ALA A 848 -36.39 17.67 -33.85
C ALA A 848 -35.64 17.08 -35.04
N GLU A 849 -34.90 17.91 -35.75
CA GLU A 849 -34.08 17.52 -36.93
C GLU A 849 -32.98 16.54 -36.51
N LYS A 850 -32.26 16.83 -35.43
CA LYS A 850 -31.22 15.94 -34.91
C LYS A 850 -31.78 14.61 -34.38
N MET A 851 -33.00 14.57 -33.86
CA MET A 851 -33.62 13.29 -33.50
C MET A 851 -33.97 12.46 -34.73
N GLN A 852 -34.45 13.09 -35.81
CA GLN A 852 -34.73 12.40 -37.07
C GLN A 852 -33.44 11.84 -37.69
N GLU A 853 -32.33 12.60 -37.65
CA GLU A 853 -31.00 12.15 -38.12
C GLU A 853 -30.54 10.90 -37.34
N LEU A 854 -30.60 10.94 -35.99
CA LEU A 854 -30.21 9.83 -35.13
C LEU A 854 -31.05 8.57 -35.33
N LEU A 855 -32.33 8.73 -35.64
CA LEU A 855 -33.22 7.61 -35.96
C LEU A 855 -32.93 7.04 -37.35
N ALA A 856 -32.55 7.86 -38.32
CA ALA A 856 -32.10 7.40 -39.64
C ALA A 856 -30.77 6.65 -39.59
N GLU A 857 -29.92 7.00 -38.61
CA GLU A 857 -28.65 6.33 -38.29
C GLU A 857 -28.81 5.09 -37.35
N GLU A 858 -30.02 4.70 -37.01
CA GLU A 858 -30.34 3.63 -36.05
C GLU A 858 -29.73 3.81 -34.66
N ASN A 859 -29.30 5.04 -34.29
CA ASN A 859 -28.68 5.36 -32.99
C ASN A 859 -29.75 5.64 -31.92
N LEU A 860 -30.45 4.57 -31.51
CA LEU A 860 -31.54 4.64 -30.54
C LEU A 860 -31.10 5.07 -29.14
N VAL A 861 -29.88 4.78 -28.76
CA VAL A 861 -29.31 5.14 -27.44
C VAL A 861 -29.16 6.66 -27.31
N GLU A 862 -28.59 7.33 -28.29
CA GLU A 862 -28.43 8.77 -28.27
C GLU A 862 -29.76 9.50 -28.50
N ALA A 863 -30.67 8.95 -29.30
CA ALA A 863 -32.03 9.45 -29.43
C ALA A 863 -32.81 9.39 -28.10
N ALA A 864 -32.73 8.29 -27.36
CA ALA A 864 -33.32 8.17 -26.01
C ALA A 864 -32.72 9.17 -25.03
N ARG A 865 -31.39 9.39 -25.07
CA ARG A 865 -30.70 10.38 -24.24
C ARG A 865 -31.18 11.80 -24.50
N ARG A 866 -31.40 12.19 -25.78
CA ARG A 866 -31.96 13.49 -26.14
C ARG A 866 -33.41 13.65 -25.68
N ALA A 867 -34.25 12.63 -25.82
CA ALA A 867 -35.61 12.63 -25.29
C ALA A 867 -35.62 12.80 -23.75
N HIS A 868 -34.69 12.17 -23.05
CA HIS A 868 -34.49 12.31 -21.59
C HIS A 868 -34.15 13.77 -21.20
N THR A 869 -33.19 14.37 -21.90
CA THR A 869 -32.78 15.75 -21.66
C THR A 869 -33.95 16.71 -21.90
N LEU A 870 -34.69 16.52 -23.01
CA LEU A 870 -35.83 17.35 -23.35
C LEU A 870 -36.97 17.26 -22.32
N LYS A 871 -37.22 16.05 -21.77
CA LYS A 871 -38.16 15.82 -20.68
C LYS A 871 -37.83 16.63 -19.42
N GLY A 872 -36.54 16.62 -19.00
CA GLY A 872 -36.07 17.37 -17.82
C GLY A 872 -36.27 18.88 -17.98
N ILE A 873 -35.91 19.41 -19.15
CA ILE A 873 -36.04 20.83 -19.44
C ILE A 873 -37.53 21.23 -19.56
N ALA A 874 -38.36 20.46 -20.26
CA ALA A 874 -39.81 20.70 -20.41
C ALA A 874 -40.54 20.75 -19.07
N GLY A 875 -40.16 19.87 -18.13
CA GLY A 875 -40.67 19.86 -16.76
C GLY A 875 -40.35 21.15 -16.01
N SER A 876 -39.11 21.67 -16.14
CA SER A 876 -38.66 22.90 -15.51
C SER A 876 -39.35 24.12 -16.05
N LEU A 877 -39.67 24.15 -17.34
CA LEU A 877 -40.36 25.26 -18.01
C LEU A 877 -41.90 25.25 -17.83
N GLY A 878 -42.45 24.18 -17.25
CA GLY A 878 -43.89 24.00 -17.13
C GLY A 878 -44.58 23.56 -18.43
N ALA A 879 -43.83 23.00 -19.38
CA ALA A 879 -44.34 22.51 -20.67
C ALA A 879 -44.81 21.03 -20.54
N LYS A 880 -45.94 20.84 -19.86
CA LYS A 880 -46.52 19.51 -19.51
C LYS A 880 -46.72 18.59 -20.71
N GLY A 881 -47.22 19.12 -21.85
CA GLY A 881 -47.39 18.36 -23.08
C GLY A 881 -46.09 17.83 -23.61
N LEU A 882 -45.08 18.66 -23.71
CA LEU A 882 -43.74 18.28 -24.16
C LEU A 882 -43.05 17.32 -23.17
N GLU A 883 -43.21 17.53 -21.86
CA GLU A 883 -42.67 16.62 -20.84
C GLU A 883 -43.25 15.20 -21.00
N THR A 884 -44.56 15.08 -21.22
CA THR A 884 -45.25 13.81 -21.40
C THR A 884 -44.83 13.14 -22.71
N ALA A 885 -44.81 13.88 -23.81
CA ALA A 885 -44.36 13.37 -25.11
C ALA A 885 -42.91 12.89 -25.07
N SER A 886 -42.00 13.66 -24.42
CA SER A 886 -40.59 13.28 -24.25
C SER A 886 -40.45 12.02 -23.39
N ARG A 887 -41.22 11.86 -22.32
CA ARG A 887 -41.25 10.68 -21.47
C ARG A 887 -41.65 9.43 -22.24
N ASN A 888 -42.70 9.52 -23.05
CA ASN A 888 -43.19 8.39 -23.85
C ASN A 888 -42.18 7.98 -24.92
N ALA A 889 -41.57 8.97 -25.63
CA ALA A 889 -40.52 8.70 -26.60
C ALA A 889 -39.27 8.10 -25.97
N GLU A 890 -38.85 8.58 -24.80
CA GLU A 890 -37.70 8.04 -24.04
C GLU A 890 -37.95 6.55 -23.70
N ALA A 891 -39.13 6.21 -23.16
CA ALA A 891 -39.44 4.85 -22.74
C ALA A 891 -39.40 3.88 -23.91
N GLN A 892 -40.04 4.23 -25.04
CA GLN A 892 -40.07 3.41 -26.23
C GLN A 892 -38.73 3.20 -26.91
N LEU A 893 -37.90 4.29 -27.02
CA LEU A 893 -36.55 4.24 -27.59
C LEU A 893 -35.60 3.39 -26.73
N ARG A 894 -35.77 3.39 -25.42
CA ARG A 894 -35.02 2.49 -24.52
C ARG A 894 -35.36 1.02 -24.68
N GLU A 895 -36.62 0.71 -25.03
CA GLU A 895 -37.05 -0.64 -25.32
C GLU A 895 -36.71 -1.09 -26.75
N GLY A 896 -36.03 -0.25 -27.53
CA GLY A 896 -35.67 -0.53 -28.93
C GLY A 896 -36.87 -0.41 -29.90
N ILE A 897 -37.97 0.21 -29.46
CA ILE A 897 -39.19 0.34 -30.24
C ILE A 897 -39.32 1.75 -30.81
N VAL A 898 -39.34 1.89 -32.12
CA VAL A 898 -39.55 3.17 -32.79
C VAL A 898 -41.05 3.30 -33.16
N VAL A 899 -41.80 4.11 -32.39
CA VAL A 899 -43.19 4.42 -32.68
C VAL A 899 -43.28 5.79 -33.33
N LEU A 900 -43.57 5.82 -34.61
CA LEU A 900 -43.62 7.07 -35.40
C LEU A 900 -44.63 8.08 -34.84
N ASP A 901 -45.79 7.64 -34.33
CA ASP A 901 -46.80 8.50 -33.74
C ASP A 901 -46.34 9.21 -32.47
N SER A 902 -45.53 8.55 -31.66
CA SER A 902 -44.97 9.16 -30.45
C SER A 902 -43.91 10.22 -30.75
N LEU A 903 -43.14 9.98 -31.80
CA LEU A 903 -42.12 10.93 -32.26
C LEU A 903 -42.76 12.14 -32.96
N ALA A 904 -43.82 11.89 -33.76
CA ALA A 904 -44.60 12.99 -34.36
C ALA A 904 -45.33 13.83 -33.30
N THR A 905 -45.77 13.21 -32.20
CA THR A 905 -46.35 13.93 -31.07
C THR A 905 -45.30 14.77 -30.36
N LEU A 906 -44.09 14.22 -30.12
CA LEU A 906 -42.99 14.94 -29.52
C LEU A 906 -42.58 16.14 -30.35
N GLU A 907 -42.45 15.99 -31.67
CA GLU A 907 -42.10 17.06 -32.60
C GLU A 907 -43.17 18.17 -32.60
N LYS A 908 -44.43 17.79 -32.61
CA LYS A 908 -45.57 18.71 -32.56
C LYS A 908 -45.56 19.55 -31.27
N GLU A 909 -45.43 18.87 -30.11
CA GLU A 909 -45.37 19.55 -28.82
C GLU A 909 -44.12 20.48 -28.69
N LEU A 910 -42.99 20.04 -29.20
CA LEU A 910 -41.73 20.84 -29.21
C LEU A 910 -41.92 22.10 -30.06
N LYS A 911 -42.48 22.00 -31.28
CA LYS A 911 -42.75 23.14 -32.15
C LYS A 911 -43.75 24.12 -31.52
N GLN A 912 -44.78 23.60 -30.82
CA GLN A 912 -45.73 24.43 -30.11
C GLN A 912 -45.10 25.22 -28.98
N VAL A 913 -44.24 24.57 -28.15
CA VAL A 913 -43.52 25.24 -27.07
C VAL A 913 -42.52 26.22 -27.59
N LEU A 914 -41.74 25.92 -28.62
CA LEU A 914 -40.79 26.86 -29.24
C LEU A 914 -41.50 28.11 -29.79
N LYS A 915 -42.66 27.97 -30.43
CA LYS A 915 -43.48 29.10 -30.88
C LYS A 915 -43.97 29.93 -29.72
N ALA A 916 -44.51 29.30 -28.68
CA ALA A 916 -45.00 29.99 -27.48
C ALA A 916 -43.89 30.77 -26.76
N VAL A 917 -42.67 30.20 -26.72
CA VAL A 917 -41.46 30.84 -26.18
C VAL A 917 -41.06 32.05 -27.04
N ALA A 918 -41.02 31.88 -28.37
CA ALA A 918 -40.70 32.99 -29.28
C ALA A 918 -41.69 34.15 -29.14
N ASP A 919 -43.00 33.87 -29.03
CA ASP A 919 -44.03 34.87 -28.86
C ASP A 919 -43.92 35.61 -27.48
N LEU A 920 -43.48 34.89 -26.45
CA LEU A 920 -43.22 35.50 -25.11
C LEU A 920 -41.96 36.37 -25.06
N LEU A 921 -40.90 35.95 -25.74
CA LEU A 921 -39.63 36.70 -25.76
C LEU A 921 -39.68 37.93 -26.69
N ALA A 922 -40.58 37.93 -27.72
CA ALA A 922 -40.78 39.05 -28.63
C ALA A 922 -41.66 40.18 -27.99
N ARG A 923 -42.41 39.86 -26.96
CA ARG A 923 -43.19 40.84 -26.17
C ARG A 923 -42.32 41.52 -25.09
#